data_4677aa1d96240d9650ca055f9a7f94f9
#
_entry.id   4677aa1d96240d9650ca055f9a7f94f9
#
_cell.length_a   1.000
_cell.length_b   1.000
_cell.length_c   1.000
_cell.angle_alpha   90.00
_cell.angle_beta   90.00
_cell.angle_gamma   90.00
#
_symmetry.space_group_name_H-M   'P 1'
#
loop_
_entity.id
_entity.type
_entity.pdbx_description
1 polymer ?
#
loop_
_entity_poly.entity_id
_entity_poly.type
_entity_poly.pdbx_seq_one_letter_code
_entity_poly.pdbx_strand_id
1 'polypeptide(L)'
;MSGAAPAASGTEDEDGGRAGSAAREIVTALAVLVVYLVFTHAFSGDRAASDAHGRALLEFERWAHLDAERPLNDLLARHGLLGAVAAWEYATTYVIGTFGFLIWLWWRRNPAYAWARNTLILVTLIAICCFAVWPTTPPRLLPGEGFTDIIAMHHPPATWGSEVVSAGANPYAAMPSLHIGWVAWIGVAAVRARCRPWFAWLCALHLAVTGLVIVATSAHYVVDIPGGLLLLPAAAAAERVRARLVGGRRAPVGVAHGGVAQGGVAQGGLAPVGVAQGGLAPGSAKPGSAEPGGAAPRREQRIAAADAFFLHVESRAVPQVVGGVAEFTGPGPSADRVRALFAERLPGLPRLTQRVRPGGALRRPRWVETGAVDLRRHVQELELPASGGRRALDGLVARLVAEPLDPARPLWRFCLVRRGPAGPDAVVVLFHHAIADGIGVVDILRGILDPALPEAAPARGPGGLARAAAVLPGLLQLGLDGAARTVSVAGPLGPERFFGTATLPLDRVRTVARAAGARVTDVLLALVGEAVAGVLAERGAPVDGRPLRTAVPMTLRAPEPPGTGRTAVPGNLTAALRLDVPVGAMPVRARLAAVHGAAERRRRSGRAPASTAAMRLMGALPPPLHARAARRTYRAGFFGGIVSNMPGPPLPMSLA
;
A
#
# COMPACT_ATOMS: atom_id res chain seq x y z
N MET A 1 26.93 -55.79 -38.73
CA MET A 1 26.06 -54.73 -39.30
C MET A 1 25.22 -54.20 -38.15
N SER A 2 25.69 -53.14 -37.55
CA SER A 2 25.07 -52.50 -36.38
C SER A 2 24.39 -51.19 -36.83
N GLY A 3 23.09 -51.14 -36.81
CA GLY A 3 22.30 -49.96 -37.09
C GLY A 3 21.96 -49.25 -35.79
N ALA A 4 22.59 -48.10 -35.54
CA ALA A 4 22.21 -47.22 -34.42
C ALA A 4 21.03 -46.33 -34.84
N ALA A 5 19.98 -46.36 -34.04
CA ALA A 5 18.83 -45.44 -34.15
C ALA A 5 19.24 -44.04 -33.61
N PRO A 6 18.79 -42.93 -34.21
CA PRO A 6 19.05 -41.61 -33.69
C PRO A 6 18.15 -41.31 -32.51
N ALA A 7 18.73 -40.71 -31.46
CA ALA A 7 18.13 -40.34 -30.21
C ALA A 7 17.07 -39.23 -30.37
N ALA A 8 15.89 -39.45 -29.81
CA ALA A 8 14.84 -38.46 -29.60
C ALA A 8 15.18 -37.59 -28.37
N SER A 9 15.89 -36.48 -28.56
CA SER A 9 16.23 -35.54 -27.48
C SER A 9 15.82 -34.08 -27.74
N GLY A 10 14.96 -33.84 -28.75
CA GLY A 10 14.55 -32.48 -29.14
C GLY A 10 13.21 -31.96 -28.59
N THR A 11 12.36 -32.82 -28.01
CA THR A 11 10.98 -32.43 -27.65
C THR A 11 10.81 -31.99 -26.20
N GLU A 12 11.63 -32.47 -25.27
CA GLU A 12 11.51 -32.12 -23.85
C GLU A 12 12.01 -30.70 -23.51
N ASP A 13 13.02 -30.20 -24.18
CA ASP A 13 13.56 -28.83 -23.96
C ASP A 13 12.65 -27.74 -24.56
N GLU A 14 11.91 -28.02 -25.63
CA GLU A 14 10.95 -27.07 -26.21
C GLU A 14 9.67 -26.92 -25.36
N ASP A 15 9.18 -27.97 -24.73
CA ASP A 15 8.02 -27.96 -23.88
C ASP A 15 8.32 -27.33 -22.50
N GLY A 16 9.48 -27.54 -21.94
CA GLY A 16 9.93 -26.83 -20.73
C GLY A 16 10.06 -25.32 -20.93
N GLY A 17 10.52 -24.87 -22.08
CA GLY A 17 10.59 -23.46 -22.48
C GLY A 17 9.21 -22.82 -22.68
N ARG A 18 8.21 -23.57 -23.19
CA ARG A 18 6.81 -23.11 -23.34
C ARG A 18 6.11 -22.95 -22.01
N ALA A 19 6.24 -23.94 -21.12
CA ALA A 19 5.63 -23.88 -19.79
C ALA A 19 6.17 -22.71 -18.95
N GLY A 20 7.48 -22.45 -18.99
CA GLY A 20 8.10 -21.32 -18.32
C GLY A 20 7.71 -19.95 -18.89
N SER A 21 7.45 -19.89 -20.22
CA SER A 21 6.93 -18.68 -20.87
C SER A 21 5.47 -18.44 -20.52
N ALA A 22 4.61 -19.46 -20.58
CA ALA A 22 3.20 -19.37 -20.22
C ALA A 22 3.01 -18.96 -18.74
N ALA A 23 3.77 -19.57 -17.83
CA ALA A 23 3.74 -19.22 -16.41
C ALA A 23 4.06 -17.73 -16.17
N ARG A 24 5.05 -17.17 -16.85
CA ARG A 24 5.39 -15.72 -16.76
C ARG A 24 4.25 -14.84 -17.26
N GLU A 25 3.61 -15.19 -18.36
CA GLU A 25 2.50 -14.42 -18.93
C GLU A 25 1.28 -14.46 -18.00
N ILE A 26 0.94 -15.63 -17.47
CA ILE A 26 -0.14 -15.80 -16.48
C ILE A 26 0.15 -14.96 -15.23
N VAL A 27 1.36 -15.00 -14.68
CA VAL A 27 1.76 -14.19 -13.52
C VAL A 27 1.65 -12.69 -13.83
N THR A 28 2.04 -12.27 -15.04
CA THR A 28 1.95 -10.87 -15.46
C THR A 28 0.48 -10.43 -15.57
N ALA A 29 -0.37 -11.22 -16.22
CA ALA A 29 -1.79 -10.94 -16.36
C ALA A 29 -2.50 -10.87 -14.99
N LEU A 30 -2.20 -11.82 -14.12
CA LEU A 30 -2.72 -11.84 -12.75
C LEU A 30 -2.22 -10.65 -11.92
N ALA A 31 -0.96 -10.23 -12.09
CA ALA A 31 -0.44 -9.03 -11.43
C ALA A 31 -1.17 -7.75 -11.88
N VAL A 32 -1.47 -7.62 -13.17
CA VAL A 32 -2.24 -6.49 -13.71
C VAL A 32 -3.68 -6.52 -13.19
N LEU A 33 -4.33 -7.69 -13.17
CA LEU A 33 -5.66 -7.86 -12.61
C LEU A 33 -5.70 -7.48 -11.13
N VAL A 34 -4.70 -7.89 -10.36
CA VAL A 34 -4.59 -7.51 -8.95
C VAL A 34 -4.40 -6.01 -8.78
N VAL A 35 -3.54 -5.40 -9.59
CA VAL A 35 -3.39 -3.93 -9.60
C VAL A 35 -4.72 -3.27 -9.91
N TYR A 36 -5.46 -3.74 -10.90
CA TYR A 36 -6.79 -3.24 -11.23
C TYR A 36 -7.75 -3.36 -10.04
N LEU A 37 -7.89 -4.54 -9.43
CA LEU A 37 -8.79 -4.78 -8.31
C LEU A 37 -8.42 -3.95 -7.07
N VAL A 38 -7.13 -3.84 -6.75
CA VAL A 38 -6.65 -3.00 -5.63
C VAL A 38 -6.96 -1.53 -5.88
N PHE A 39 -6.74 -1.06 -7.11
CA PHE A 39 -7.03 0.33 -7.47
C PHE A 39 -8.52 0.64 -7.48
N THR A 40 -9.35 -0.24 -8.06
CA THR A 40 -10.80 -0.03 -8.06
C THR A 40 -11.38 0.01 -6.65
N HIS A 41 -10.88 -0.83 -5.75
CA HIS A 41 -11.29 -0.81 -4.33
C HIS A 41 -10.71 0.37 -3.55
N ALA A 42 -9.45 0.72 -3.79
CA ALA A 42 -8.81 1.84 -3.09
C ALA A 42 -9.28 3.22 -3.58
N PHE A 43 -9.77 3.30 -4.81
CA PHE A 43 -10.11 4.55 -5.49
C PHE A 43 -11.54 4.61 -6.03
N SER A 44 -12.46 3.74 -5.58
CA SER A 44 -13.90 3.94 -5.80
C SER A 44 -14.27 5.30 -5.17
N GLY A 45 -14.56 6.30 -6.02
CA GLY A 45 -14.72 7.71 -5.63
C GLY A 45 -15.75 7.95 -4.53
N ASP A 46 -15.74 9.14 -3.94
CA ASP A 46 -16.91 9.65 -3.24
C ASP A 46 -18.03 9.80 -4.26
N ARG A 47 -19.20 9.23 -3.98
CA ARG A 47 -20.34 9.26 -4.89
C ARG A 47 -20.73 10.69 -5.27
N ALA A 48 -20.81 11.59 -4.30
CA ALA A 48 -21.18 12.98 -4.54
C ALA A 48 -20.21 13.70 -5.49
N ALA A 49 -18.90 13.51 -5.29
CA ALA A 49 -17.88 14.07 -6.17
C ALA A 49 -17.92 13.43 -7.57
N SER A 50 -18.15 12.12 -7.65
CA SER A 50 -18.23 11.40 -8.92
C SER A 50 -19.48 11.81 -9.72
N ASP A 51 -20.62 12.01 -9.04
CA ASP A 51 -21.86 12.49 -9.63
C ASP A 51 -21.72 13.95 -10.13
N ALA A 52 -21.00 14.80 -9.38
CA ALA A 52 -20.70 16.17 -9.81
C ALA A 52 -19.84 16.20 -11.09
N HIS A 53 -18.81 15.34 -11.16
CA HIS A 53 -18.00 15.22 -12.39
C HIS A 53 -18.84 14.70 -13.57
N GLY A 54 -19.72 13.73 -13.32
CA GLY A 54 -20.61 13.21 -14.36
C GLY A 54 -21.58 14.27 -14.89
N ARG A 55 -22.21 15.08 -14.02
CA ARG A 55 -23.06 16.19 -14.43
C ARG A 55 -22.30 17.26 -15.22
N ALA A 56 -21.11 17.61 -14.78
CA ALA A 56 -20.27 18.58 -15.50
C ALA A 56 -19.94 18.12 -16.92
N LEU A 57 -19.69 16.82 -17.13
CA LEU A 57 -19.49 16.27 -18.47
C LEU A 57 -20.77 16.33 -19.30
N LEU A 58 -21.91 15.95 -18.73
CA LEU A 58 -23.19 15.98 -19.43
C LEU A 58 -23.59 17.42 -19.81
N GLU A 59 -23.33 18.39 -18.93
CA GLU A 59 -23.54 19.82 -19.22
C GLU A 59 -22.62 20.30 -20.34
N PHE A 60 -21.34 19.89 -20.33
CA PHE A 60 -20.41 20.18 -21.41
C PHE A 60 -20.87 19.60 -22.75
N GLU A 61 -21.33 18.35 -22.78
CA GLU A 61 -21.82 17.71 -24.01
C GLU A 61 -23.09 18.40 -24.55
N ARG A 62 -24.02 18.77 -23.68
CA ARG A 62 -25.19 19.58 -24.04
C ARG A 62 -24.78 20.94 -24.63
N TRP A 63 -23.82 21.62 -24.00
CA TRP A 63 -23.28 22.87 -24.51
C TRP A 63 -22.60 22.71 -25.88
N ALA A 64 -21.88 21.62 -26.06
CA ALA A 64 -21.18 21.28 -27.31
C ALA A 64 -22.09 20.62 -28.37
N HIS A 65 -23.37 20.44 -28.11
CA HIS A 65 -24.32 19.70 -28.95
C HIS A 65 -23.90 18.27 -29.29
N LEU A 66 -23.27 17.58 -28.32
CA LEU A 66 -22.78 16.20 -28.44
C LEU A 66 -23.66 15.19 -27.69
N ASP A 67 -24.76 15.59 -27.06
CA ASP A 67 -25.62 14.83 -26.16
C ASP A 67 -26.45 13.75 -26.89
N ALA A 68 -25.76 12.82 -27.55
CA ALA A 68 -26.38 11.72 -28.27
C ALA A 68 -26.85 10.55 -27.37
N GLU A 69 -26.45 10.53 -26.10
CA GLU A 69 -26.73 9.43 -25.17
C GLU A 69 -28.22 9.22 -24.96
N ARG A 70 -28.98 10.31 -24.73
CA ARG A 70 -30.40 10.22 -24.40
C ARG A 70 -31.23 9.62 -25.52
N PRO A 71 -31.23 10.14 -26.77
CA PRO A 71 -32.06 9.56 -27.86
C PRO A 71 -31.67 8.11 -28.18
N LEU A 72 -30.37 7.76 -28.06
CA LEU A 72 -29.89 6.40 -28.28
C LEU A 72 -30.32 5.47 -27.14
N ASN A 73 -30.26 5.94 -25.90
CA ASN A 73 -30.73 5.16 -24.74
C ASN A 73 -32.21 4.90 -24.78
N ASP A 74 -33.02 5.91 -25.11
CA ASP A 74 -34.47 5.78 -25.30
C ASP A 74 -34.82 4.80 -26.43
N LEU A 75 -34.04 4.78 -27.50
CA LEU A 75 -34.21 3.80 -28.59
C LEU A 75 -33.98 2.37 -28.08
N LEU A 76 -32.89 2.12 -27.34
CA LEU A 76 -32.59 0.81 -26.77
C LEU A 76 -33.63 0.38 -25.74
N ALA A 77 -34.11 1.32 -24.90
CA ALA A 77 -35.12 1.05 -23.89
C ALA A 77 -36.48 0.61 -24.51
N ARG A 78 -36.82 1.18 -25.68
CA ARG A 78 -38.05 0.82 -26.41
C ARG A 78 -37.96 -0.49 -27.22
N HIS A 79 -36.74 -0.91 -27.60
CA HIS A 79 -36.49 -2.09 -28.43
C HIS A 79 -35.67 -3.14 -27.68
N GLY A 80 -36.36 -4.01 -26.90
CA GLY A 80 -35.74 -4.97 -26.02
C GLY A 80 -34.69 -5.88 -26.67
N LEU A 81 -34.88 -6.30 -27.92
CA LEU A 81 -33.87 -7.11 -28.63
C LEU A 81 -32.60 -6.32 -28.92
N LEU A 82 -32.71 -5.07 -29.37
CA LEU A 82 -31.56 -4.18 -29.59
C LEU A 82 -30.86 -3.88 -28.27
N GLY A 83 -31.61 -3.61 -27.20
CA GLY A 83 -31.08 -3.42 -25.85
C GLY A 83 -30.29 -4.64 -25.36
N ALA A 84 -30.84 -5.86 -25.56
CA ALA A 84 -30.15 -7.08 -25.20
C ALA A 84 -28.84 -7.28 -25.98
N VAL A 85 -28.86 -7.08 -27.31
CA VAL A 85 -27.66 -7.18 -28.16
C VAL A 85 -26.62 -6.16 -27.75
N ALA A 86 -27.03 -4.91 -27.50
CA ALA A 86 -26.11 -3.85 -27.05
C ALA A 86 -25.50 -4.17 -25.67
N ALA A 87 -26.31 -4.66 -24.71
CA ALA A 87 -25.82 -5.08 -23.42
C ALA A 87 -24.81 -6.24 -23.50
N TRP A 88 -25.05 -7.20 -24.38
CA TRP A 88 -24.13 -8.32 -24.64
C TRP A 88 -22.82 -7.86 -25.30
N GLU A 89 -22.90 -7.00 -26.30
CA GLU A 89 -21.72 -6.41 -26.95
C GLU A 89 -20.87 -5.68 -25.92
N TYR A 90 -21.49 -4.79 -25.15
CA TYR A 90 -20.85 -4.04 -24.08
C TYR A 90 -20.10 -4.94 -23.09
N ALA A 91 -20.70 -6.09 -22.73
CA ALA A 91 -20.15 -6.96 -21.71
C ALA A 91 -19.01 -7.87 -22.20
N THR A 92 -19.00 -8.25 -23.48
CA THR A 92 -18.22 -9.41 -23.92
C THR A 92 -17.20 -9.14 -25.02
N THR A 93 -17.56 -8.40 -26.07
CA THR A 93 -16.77 -8.38 -27.31
C THR A 93 -15.39 -7.75 -27.13
N TYR A 94 -15.30 -6.66 -26.37
CA TYR A 94 -14.03 -5.98 -26.11
C TYR A 94 -13.05 -6.85 -25.31
N VAL A 95 -13.56 -7.63 -24.35
CA VAL A 95 -12.72 -8.55 -23.54
C VAL A 95 -12.25 -9.72 -24.40
N ILE A 96 -13.21 -10.41 -25.07
CA ILE A 96 -12.90 -11.58 -25.89
C ILE A 96 -11.97 -11.20 -27.04
N GLY A 97 -12.24 -10.08 -27.73
CA GLY A 97 -11.42 -9.59 -28.82
C GLY A 97 -10.00 -9.24 -28.37
N THR A 98 -9.85 -8.50 -27.27
CA THR A 98 -8.56 -8.05 -26.76
C THR A 98 -7.70 -9.22 -26.30
N PHE A 99 -8.22 -10.05 -25.41
CA PHE A 99 -7.44 -11.19 -24.90
C PHE A 99 -7.28 -12.30 -25.94
N GLY A 100 -8.30 -12.56 -26.75
CA GLY A 100 -8.21 -13.51 -27.86
C GLY A 100 -7.10 -13.13 -28.85
N PHE A 101 -7.03 -11.84 -29.23
CA PHE A 101 -5.97 -11.34 -30.12
C PHE A 101 -4.58 -11.39 -29.47
N LEU A 102 -4.48 -11.04 -28.18
CA LEU A 102 -3.19 -11.13 -27.45
C LEU A 102 -2.70 -12.57 -27.35
N ILE A 103 -3.61 -13.52 -27.03
CA ILE A 103 -3.29 -14.97 -26.98
C ILE A 103 -2.89 -15.47 -28.36
N TRP A 104 -3.57 -15.05 -29.43
CA TRP A 104 -3.23 -15.40 -30.80
C TRP A 104 -1.83 -14.90 -31.17
N LEU A 105 -1.45 -13.66 -30.83
CA LEU A 105 -0.10 -13.13 -31.05
C LEU A 105 0.96 -13.97 -30.31
N TRP A 106 0.68 -14.35 -29.07
CA TRP A 106 1.59 -15.19 -28.26
C TRP A 106 1.74 -16.59 -28.87
N TRP A 107 0.63 -17.21 -29.24
CA TRP A 107 0.63 -18.54 -29.83
C TRP A 107 1.36 -18.58 -31.18
N ARG A 108 1.17 -17.55 -32.00
CA ARG A 108 1.87 -17.38 -33.30
C ARG A 108 3.31 -16.93 -33.16
N ARG A 109 3.82 -16.74 -31.94
CA ARG A 109 5.17 -16.19 -31.67
C ARG A 109 5.43 -14.90 -32.47
N ASN A 110 4.41 -14.06 -32.62
CA ASN A 110 4.54 -12.85 -33.42
C ASN A 110 5.51 -11.86 -32.75
N PRO A 111 6.47 -11.27 -33.48
CA PRO A 111 7.44 -10.31 -32.91
C PRO A 111 6.79 -9.08 -32.29
N ALA A 112 5.56 -8.73 -32.67
CA ALA A 112 4.81 -7.64 -32.06
C ALA A 112 4.26 -7.97 -30.67
N TYR A 113 4.25 -9.24 -30.23
CA TYR A 113 3.62 -9.67 -28.99
C TYR A 113 4.11 -8.89 -27.75
N ALA A 114 5.43 -8.78 -27.57
CA ALA A 114 6.00 -8.12 -26.39
C ALA A 114 5.59 -6.64 -26.30
N TRP A 115 5.59 -5.93 -27.44
CA TRP A 115 5.10 -4.57 -27.52
C TRP A 115 3.59 -4.49 -27.27
N ALA A 116 2.81 -5.39 -27.88
CA ALA A 116 1.38 -5.43 -27.74
C ALA A 116 0.97 -5.65 -26.28
N ARG A 117 1.53 -6.66 -25.61
CA ARG A 117 1.31 -6.93 -24.19
C ARG A 117 1.65 -5.72 -23.32
N ASN A 118 2.82 -5.14 -23.50
CA ASN A 118 3.27 -4.02 -22.67
C ASN A 118 2.40 -2.78 -22.87
N THR A 119 2.01 -2.47 -24.10
CA THR A 119 1.12 -1.33 -24.37
C THR A 119 -0.29 -1.56 -23.85
N LEU A 120 -0.83 -2.79 -23.91
CA LEU A 120 -2.12 -3.10 -23.30
C LEU A 120 -2.09 -2.88 -21.78
N ILE A 121 -1.03 -3.36 -21.13
CA ILE A 121 -0.82 -3.12 -19.69
C ILE A 121 -0.76 -1.62 -19.40
N LEU A 122 -0.03 -0.85 -20.20
CA LEU A 122 0.11 0.59 -20.01
C LEU A 122 -1.20 1.35 -20.26
N VAL A 123 -1.97 1.00 -21.30
CA VAL A 123 -3.33 1.53 -21.53
C VAL A 123 -4.19 1.33 -20.29
N THR A 124 -4.22 0.11 -19.77
CA THR A 124 -5.01 -0.22 -18.58
C THR A 124 -4.54 0.54 -17.33
N LEU A 125 -3.22 0.61 -17.09
CA LEU A 125 -2.67 1.32 -15.94
C LEU A 125 -2.90 2.83 -16.00
N ILE A 126 -2.77 3.44 -17.18
CA ILE A 126 -3.04 4.88 -17.37
C ILE A 126 -4.53 5.17 -17.13
N ALA A 127 -5.44 4.36 -17.68
CA ALA A 127 -6.87 4.50 -17.43
C ALA A 127 -7.22 4.39 -15.94
N ILE A 128 -6.66 3.38 -15.24
CA ILE A 128 -6.83 3.22 -13.79
C ILE A 128 -6.35 4.46 -13.03
N CYS A 129 -5.22 5.04 -13.42
CA CYS A 129 -4.74 6.29 -12.83
C CYS A 129 -5.72 7.45 -13.06
N CYS A 130 -6.30 7.56 -14.25
CA CYS A 130 -7.34 8.56 -14.54
C CYS A 130 -8.57 8.36 -13.66
N PHE A 131 -9.10 7.14 -13.54
CA PHE A 131 -10.24 6.83 -12.66
C PHE A 131 -9.96 7.15 -11.19
N ALA A 132 -8.72 6.97 -10.75
CA ALA A 132 -8.32 7.30 -9.39
C ALA A 132 -8.26 8.82 -9.13
N VAL A 133 -7.84 9.59 -10.14
CA VAL A 133 -7.70 11.06 -10.03
C VAL A 133 -9.04 11.75 -10.24
N TRP A 134 -9.82 11.29 -11.21
CA TRP A 134 -11.11 11.88 -11.59
C TRP A 134 -12.19 10.79 -11.75
N PRO A 135 -12.69 10.24 -10.64
CA PRO A 135 -13.79 9.29 -10.69
C PRO A 135 -15.05 9.97 -11.24
N THR A 136 -15.71 9.33 -12.20
CA THR A 136 -16.84 9.91 -12.93
C THR A 136 -17.97 8.91 -12.99
N THR A 137 -19.17 9.30 -12.53
CA THR A 137 -20.38 8.49 -12.63
C THR A 137 -20.86 8.46 -14.08
N PRO A 138 -21.10 7.28 -14.68
CA PRO A 138 -21.65 7.20 -16.04
C PRO A 138 -23.10 7.71 -16.09
N PRO A 139 -23.60 8.17 -17.26
CA PRO A 139 -24.95 8.75 -17.39
C PRO A 139 -26.07 7.87 -16.84
N ARG A 140 -26.04 6.56 -17.10
CA ARG A 140 -27.03 5.58 -16.61
C ARG A 140 -27.17 5.47 -15.09
N LEU A 141 -26.18 5.92 -14.32
CA LEU A 141 -26.16 5.90 -12.84
C LEU A 141 -26.33 7.28 -12.21
N LEU A 142 -26.44 8.36 -13.01
CA LEU A 142 -26.67 9.70 -12.51
C LEU A 142 -28.09 9.89 -11.99
N PRO A 143 -28.29 10.25 -10.71
CA PRO A 143 -29.62 10.47 -10.18
C PRO A 143 -30.30 11.69 -10.82
N GLY A 144 -31.57 11.55 -11.20
CA GLY A 144 -32.38 12.64 -11.71
C GLY A 144 -32.23 12.93 -13.20
N GLU A 145 -31.30 12.29 -13.91
CA GLU A 145 -31.07 12.53 -15.32
C GLU A 145 -31.96 11.70 -16.27
N GLY A 146 -32.71 10.73 -15.73
CA GLY A 146 -33.75 9.99 -16.46
C GLY A 146 -33.23 9.00 -17.53
N PHE A 147 -32.00 8.51 -17.39
CA PHE A 147 -31.45 7.45 -18.23
C PHE A 147 -31.94 6.06 -17.76
N THR A 148 -32.18 5.16 -18.69
CA THR A 148 -32.49 3.76 -18.40
C THR A 148 -31.22 2.93 -18.35
N ASP A 149 -31.00 2.17 -17.28
CA ASP A 149 -29.87 1.23 -17.20
C ASP A 149 -30.14 -0.04 -18.03
N ILE A 150 -29.83 0.04 -19.34
CA ILE A 150 -30.01 -1.04 -20.32
C ILE A 150 -29.23 -2.29 -19.90
N ILE A 151 -28.05 -2.11 -19.27
CA ILE A 151 -27.19 -3.21 -18.86
C ILE A 151 -27.83 -3.96 -17.68
N ALA A 152 -28.35 -3.25 -16.69
CA ALA A 152 -29.06 -3.86 -15.57
C ALA A 152 -30.39 -4.52 -16.02
N MET A 153 -31.05 -3.95 -17.00
CA MET A 153 -32.33 -4.49 -17.55
C MET A 153 -32.16 -5.88 -18.19
N HIS A 154 -31.07 -6.11 -18.91
CA HIS A 154 -30.87 -7.33 -19.70
C HIS A 154 -29.93 -8.37 -19.07
N HIS A 155 -29.33 -8.09 -17.92
CA HIS A 155 -28.47 -9.01 -17.13
C HIS A 155 -27.58 -9.93 -18.01
N PRO A 156 -26.74 -9.40 -18.92
CA PRO A 156 -25.91 -10.26 -19.75
C PRO A 156 -24.96 -11.07 -18.86
N PRO A 157 -24.78 -12.40 -19.12
CA PRO A 157 -23.80 -13.21 -18.40
C PRO A 157 -22.43 -12.63 -18.64
N ALA A 158 -21.60 -12.58 -17.64
CA ALA A 158 -20.32 -11.87 -17.60
C ALA A 158 -20.42 -10.33 -17.47
N THR A 159 -21.60 -9.75 -17.36
CA THR A 159 -21.63 -8.45 -16.71
C THR A 159 -21.05 -8.63 -15.33
N TRP A 160 -20.24 -7.69 -15.01
CA TRP A 160 -19.75 -7.37 -13.69
C TRP A 160 -20.90 -7.27 -12.65
N GLY A 161 -22.05 -7.87 -12.93
CA GLY A 161 -23.29 -7.98 -12.19
C GLY A 161 -23.52 -9.31 -11.48
N SER A 162 -22.63 -10.31 -11.59
CA SER A 162 -22.60 -11.35 -10.57
C SER A 162 -22.16 -10.70 -9.25
N GLU A 163 -22.81 -10.99 -8.13
CA GLU A 163 -22.48 -10.38 -6.82
C GLU A 163 -20.98 -10.40 -6.48
N VAL A 164 -20.23 -11.35 -6.98
CA VAL A 164 -18.78 -11.51 -6.79
C VAL A 164 -17.97 -10.52 -7.64
N VAL A 165 -18.44 -10.16 -8.82
CA VAL A 165 -17.71 -9.34 -9.78
C VAL A 165 -18.19 -7.88 -9.72
N SER A 166 -19.46 -7.63 -9.48
CA SER A 166 -19.99 -6.27 -9.25
C SER A 166 -19.50 -5.67 -7.93
N ALA A 167 -19.22 -6.52 -6.93
CA ALA A 167 -18.54 -6.08 -5.71
C ALA A 167 -17.10 -5.59 -5.96
N GLY A 168 -16.49 -5.92 -7.09
CA GLY A 168 -15.13 -5.53 -7.49
C GLY A 168 -15.04 -4.46 -8.57
N ALA A 169 -16.11 -4.16 -9.30
CA ALA A 169 -16.11 -3.13 -10.33
C ALA A 169 -16.21 -1.73 -9.73
N ASN A 170 -15.47 -0.78 -10.29
CA ASN A 170 -15.63 0.62 -9.94
C ASN A 170 -16.78 1.23 -10.75
N PRO A 171 -17.96 1.52 -10.14
CA PRO A 171 -19.09 2.08 -10.87
C PRO A 171 -18.84 3.53 -11.35
N TYR A 172 -17.75 4.16 -10.94
CA TYR A 172 -17.37 5.54 -11.24
C TYR A 172 -16.17 5.62 -12.20
N ALA A 173 -15.99 4.62 -13.06
CA ALA A 173 -14.89 4.51 -14.01
C ALA A 173 -15.34 4.84 -15.44
N ALA A 174 -16.13 5.91 -15.66
CA ALA A 174 -16.60 6.26 -16.97
C ALA A 174 -15.48 6.85 -17.86
N MET A 175 -14.75 7.86 -17.39
CA MET A 175 -13.76 8.59 -18.18
C MET A 175 -12.33 8.32 -17.73
N PRO A 176 -11.41 8.01 -18.68
CA PRO A 176 -11.59 7.72 -20.12
C PRO A 176 -12.13 6.31 -20.37
N SER A 177 -12.81 6.07 -21.50
CA SER A 177 -13.36 4.76 -21.81
C SER A 177 -12.28 3.69 -22.05
N LEU A 178 -12.23 2.69 -21.17
CA LEU A 178 -11.33 1.55 -21.33
C LEU A 178 -11.77 0.61 -22.46
N HIS A 179 -13.08 0.53 -22.73
CA HIS A 179 -13.64 -0.20 -23.89
C HIS A 179 -13.03 0.30 -25.19
N ILE A 180 -13.06 1.61 -25.40
CA ILE A 180 -12.47 2.26 -26.58
C ILE A 180 -10.94 2.05 -26.60
N GLY A 181 -10.28 2.23 -25.47
CA GLY A 181 -8.82 2.05 -25.38
C GLY A 181 -8.36 0.64 -25.76
N TRP A 182 -9.08 -0.41 -25.32
CA TRP A 182 -8.75 -1.80 -25.62
C TRP A 182 -9.09 -2.19 -27.06
N VAL A 183 -10.26 -1.79 -27.55
CA VAL A 183 -10.67 -2.10 -28.92
C VAL A 183 -9.78 -1.38 -29.94
N ALA A 184 -9.46 -0.11 -29.72
CA ALA A 184 -8.53 0.63 -30.55
C ALA A 184 -7.10 0.03 -30.51
N TRP A 185 -6.68 -0.47 -29.34
CA TRP A 185 -5.42 -1.20 -29.18
C TRP A 185 -5.35 -2.44 -30.10
N ILE A 186 -6.45 -3.22 -30.27
CA ILE A 186 -6.47 -4.36 -31.18
C ILE A 186 -6.10 -3.92 -32.61
N GLY A 187 -6.69 -2.82 -33.10
CA GLY A 187 -6.42 -2.28 -34.42
C GLY A 187 -4.95 -1.89 -34.61
N VAL A 188 -4.37 -1.14 -33.67
CA VAL A 188 -2.97 -0.73 -33.72
C VAL A 188 -2.03 -1.92 -33.61
N ALA A 189 -2.32 -2.88 -32.74
CA ALA A 189 -1.54 -4.10 -32.58
C ALA A 189 -1.62 -4.99 -33.84
N ALA A 190 -2.77 -5.04 -34.51
CA ALA A 190 -2.97 -5.77 -35.77
C ALA A 190 -2.11 -5.20 -36.91
N VAL A 191 -2.08 -3.86 -37.06
CA VAL A 191 -1.21 -3.20 -38.03
C VAL A 191 0.25 -3.50 -37.74
N ARG A 192 0.67 -3.40 -36.48
CA ARG A 192 2.05 -3.70 -36.07
C ARG A 192 2.42 -5.17 -36.24
N ALA A 193 1.47 -6.07 -36.06
CA ALA A 193 1.63 -7.51 -36.31
C ALA A 193 1.60 -7.88 -37.79
N ARG A 194 1.46 -6.90 -38.69
CA ARG A 194 1.34 -7.08 -40.14
C ARG A 194 0.19 -8.03 -40.53
N CYS A 195 -0.96 -7.89 -39.85
CA CYS A 195 -2.17 -8.59 -40.25
C CYS A 195 -2.65 -8.13 -41.64
N ARG A 196 -3.49 -8.96 -42.29
CA ARG A 196 -4.05 -8.60 -43.61
C ARG A 196 -4.92 -7.32 -43.50
N PRO A 197 -4.96 -6.47 -44.52
CA PRO A 197 -5.68 -5.19 -44.47
C PRO A 197 -7.17 -5.31 -44.10
N TRP A 198 -7.87 -6.38 -44.54
CA TRP A 198 -9.27 -6.60 -44.19
C TRP A 198 -9.50 -6.71 -42.68
N PHE A 199 -8.52 -7.26 -41.95
CA PHE A 199 -8.61 -7.36 -40.49
C PHE A 199 -8.56 -5.98 -39.81
N ALA A 200 -7.82 -5.03 -40.37
CA ALA A 200 -7.81 -3.64 -39.88
C ALA A 200 -9.18 -2.98 -40.06
N TRP A 201 -9.88 -3.24 -41.18
CA TRP A 201 -11.26 -2.79 -41.40
C TRP A 201 -12.23 -3.41 -40.38
N LEU A 202 -12.08 -4.71 -40.08
CA LEU A 202 -12.87 -5.36 -39.04
C LEU A 202 -12.64 -4.73 -37.65
N CYS A 203 -11.38 -4.40 -37.32
CA CYS A 203 -11.08 -3.69 -36.08
C CYS A 203 -11.69 -2.29 -36.05
N ALA A 204 -11.67 -1.57 -37.17
CA ALA A 204 -12.30 -0.24 -37.28
C ALA A 204 -13.84 -0.32 -37.12
N LEU A 205 -14.46 -1.32 -37.72
CA LEU A 205 -15.90 -1.60 -37.56
C LEU A 205 -16.22 -1.94 -36.08
N HIS A 206 -15.43 -2.82 -35.46
CA HIS A 206 -15.62 -3.17 -34.05
C HIS A 206 -15.49 -1.93 -33.16
N LEU A 207 -14.51 -1.05 -33.41
CA LEU A 207 -14.33 0.21 -32.67
C LEU A 207 -15.56 1.14 -32.84
N ALA A 208 -16.09 1.25 -34.05
CA ALA A 208 -17.27 2.07 -34.33
C ALA A 208 -18.52 1.51 -33.62
N VAL A 209 -18.73 0.18 -33.67
CA VAL A 209 -19.84 -0.51 -32.99
C VAL A 209 -19.71 -0.33 -31.48
N THR A 210 -18.54 -0.59 -30.90
CA THR A 210 -18.31 -0.41 -29.47
C THR A 210 -18.53 1.04 -29.05
N GLY A 211 -18.06 2.01 -29.84
CA GLY A 211 -18.31 3.44 -29.59
C GLY A 211 -19.81 3.79 -29.56
N LEU A 212 -20.56 3.29 -30.53
CA LEU A 212 -22.03 3.46 -30.55
C LEU A 212 -22.71 2.80 -29.35
N VAL A 213 -22.33 1.58 -29.02
CA VAL A 213 -22.96 0.80 -27.93
C VAL A 213 -22.70 1.42 -26.57
N ILE A 214 -21.48 1.88 -26.27
CA ILE A 214 -21.17 2.46 -24.95
C ILE A 214 -21.94 3.76 -24.70
N VAL A 215 -22.19 4.55 -25.77
CA VAL A 215 -23.02 5.76 -25.72
C VAL A 215 -24.51 5.40 -25.62
N ALA A 216 -25.00 4.50 -26.47
CA ALA A 216 -26.40 4.10 -26.49
C ALA A 216 -26.87 3.40 -25.20
N THR A 217 -25.99 2.65 -24.54
CA THR A 217 -26.26 2.07 -23.21
C THR A 217 -26.10 3.07 -22.07
N SER A 218 -25.73 4.31 -22.38
CA SER A 218 -25.41 5.38 -21.41
C SER A 218 -24.40 4.94 -20.34
N ALA A 219 -23.53 3.97 -20.70
CA ALA A 219 -22.44 3.52 -19.87
C ALA A 219 -21.23 4.47 -19.91
N HIS A 220 -21.15 5.29 -20.94
CA HIS A 220 -20.10 6.29 -21.18
C HIS A 220 -20.68 7.55 -21.81
N TYR A 221 -19.94 8.63 -21.70
CA TYR A 221 -20.15 9.89 -22.40
C TYR A 221 -19.57 9.83 -23.83
N VAL A 222 -20.05 10.65 -24.75
CA VAL A 222 -19.45 10.78 -26.09
C VAL A 222 -17.98 11.22 -25.96
N VAL A 223 -17.68 12.12 -25.03
CA VAL A 223 -16.29 12.61 -24.77
C VAL A 223 -15.37 11.53 -24.20
N ASP A 224 -15.90 10.41 -23.69
CA ASP A 224 -15.08 9.29 -23.24
C ASP A 224 -14.39 8.57 -24.42
N ILE A 225 -14.96 8.70 -25.64
CA ILE A 225 -14.38 8.09 -26.86
C ILE A 225 -13.02 8.71 -27.19
N PRO A 226 -12.89 10.03 -27.43
CA PRO A 226 -11.57 10.63 -27.63
C PRO A 226 -10.65 10.44 -26.41
N GLY A 227 -11.18 10.47 -25.19
CA GLY A 227 -10.42 10.14 -23.98
C GLY A 227 -9.80 8.74 -24.01
N GLY A 228 -10.58 7.74 -24.43
CA GLY A 228 -10.11 6.36 -24.59
C GLY A 228 -9.08 6.19 -25.71
N LEU A 229 -9.25 6.89 -26.84
CA LEU A 229 -8.30 6.90 -27.96
C LEU A 229 -6.94 7.50 -27.55
N LEU A 230 -6.93 8.54 -26.72
CA LEU A 230 -5.71 9.19 -26.22
C LEU A 230 -4.86 8.28 -25.32
N LEU A 231 -5.44 7.22 -24.74
CA LEU A 231 -4.68 6.25 -23.96
C LEU A 231 -3.60 5.54 -24.79
N LEU A 232 -3.85 5.31 -26.08
CA LEU A 232 -2.92 4.59 -26.97
C LEU A 232 -1.62 5.33 -27.23
N PRO A 233 -1.61 6.58 -27.74
CA PRO A 233 -0.37 7.32 -27.95
C PRO A 233 0.38 7.54 -26.63
N ALA A 234 -0.33 7.74 -25.50
CA ALA A 234 0.28 7.85 -24.18
C ALA A 234 0.99 6.54 -23.77
N ALA A 235 0.33 5.40 -23.95
CA ALA A 235 0.91 4.08 -23.67
C ALA A 235 2.09 3.75 -24.60
N ALA A 236 1.97 4.07 -25.89
CA ALA A 236 3.05 3.88 -26.86
C ALA A 236 4.26 4.77 -26.57
N ALA A 237 4.06 5.98 -26.10
CA ALA A 237 5.13 6.87 -25.64
C ALA A 237 5.82 6.31 -24.38
N ALA A 238 5.04 5.87 -23.39
CA ALA A 238 5.55 5.26 -22.17
C ALA A 238 6.37 3.97 -22.47
N GLU A 239 5.89 3.13 -23.39
CA GLU A 239 6.62 1.93 -23.80
C GLU A 239 7.94 2.27 -24.52
N ARG A 240 7.98 3.32 -25.35
CA ARG A 240 9.23 3.81 -25.95
C ARG A 240 10.25 4.23 -24.90
N VAL A 241 9.80 4.98 -23.88
CA VAL A 241 10.66 5.38 -22.75
C VAL A 241 11.16 4.15 -21.99
N ARG A 242 10.25 3.23 -21.65
CA ARG A 242 10.61 1.98 -20.98
C ARG A 242 11.65 1.18 -21.76
N ALA A 243 11.45 1.01 -23.07
CA ALA A 243 12.34 0.27 -23.94
C ALA A 243 13.74 0.90 -23.98
N ARG A 244 13.84 2.23 -24.01
CA ARG A 244 15.13 2.95 -23.95
C ARG A 244 15.84 2.74 -22.60
N LEU A 245 15.11 2.83 -21.50
CA LEU A 245 15.69 2.64 -20.15
C LEU A 245 16.17 1.19 -19.91
N VAL A 246 15.48 0.20 -20.46
CA VAL A 246 15.87 -1.21 -20.34
C VAL A 246 16.96 -1.57 -21.35
N GLY A 247 16.90 -1.03 -22.57
CA GLY A 247 17.90 -1.26 -23.63
C GLY A 247 19.25 -0.61 -23.35
N GLY A 248 19.26 0.59 -22.72
CA GLY A 248 20.50 1.27 -22.33
C GLY A 248 21.29 0.58 -21.20
N ARG A 249 20.70 -0.43 -20.53
CA ARG A 249 21.42 -1.27 -19.54
C ARG A 249 22.09 -2.53 -20.15
N ARG A 250 21.89 -2.78 -21.43
CA ARG A 250 22.56 -3.83 -22.22
C ARG A 250 23.50 -3.19 -23.21
N ALA A 251 24.53 -2.48 -22.75
CA ALA A 251 25.72 -2.27 -23.56
C ALA A 251 26.39 -3.65 -23.68
N PRO A 252 26.68 -4.15 -24.88
CA PRO A 252 27.44 -5.38 -25.01
C PRO A 252 28.83 -5.15 -24.44
N VAL A 253 29.22 -5.93 -23.42
CA VAL A 253 30.63 -6.15 -23.15
C VAL A 253 31.16 -6.81 -24.39
N GLY A 254 31.89 -6.05 -25.22
CA GLY A 254 32.56 -6.54 -26.41
C GLY A 254 33.62 -7.54 -25.99
N VAL A 255 33.33 -8.81 -26.17
CA VAL A 255 34.36 -9.84 -26.23
C VAL A 255 35.07 -9.62 -27.57
N ALA A 256 36.22 -8.94 -27.53
CA ALA A 256 37.12 -8.87 -28.64
C ALA A 256 37.64 -10.29 -28.91
N HIS A 257 37.15 -10.92 -29.95
CA HIS A 257 37.81 -12.09 -30.55
C HIS A 257 39.07 -11.58 -31.23
N GLY A 258 40.22 -11.79 -30.55
CA GLY A 258 41.53 -11.62 -31.14
C GLY A 258 41.75 -12.62 -32.26
N GLY A 259 41.77 -12.12 -33.49
CA GLY A 259 42.30 -12.85 -34.64
C GLY A 259 43.83 -12.96 -34.52
N VAL A 260 44.32 -14.17 -34.59
CA VAL A 260 45.73 -14.50 -34.67
C VAL A 260 46.25 -14.06 -36.05
N ALA A 261 47.17 -13.08 -36.07
CA ALA A 261 48.08 -12.88 -37.21
C ALA A 261 49.53 -13.01 -36.73
N GLN A 262 50.24 -13.90 -37.37
CA GLN A 262 51.67 -14.18 -37.18
C GLN A 262 52.55 -13.06 -37.72
N GLY A 263 53.65 -12.82 -37.03
CA GLY A 263 54.86 -12.38 -37.67
C GLY A 263 55.51 -11.10 -37.15
N GLY A 264 56.73 -11.21 -36.60
CA GLY A 264 57.67 -10.11 -36.55
C GLY A 264 58.37 -9.89 -35.19
N VAL A 265 59.56 -10.49 -35.10
CA VAL A 265 60.55 -10.29 -34.03
C VAL A 265 61.18 -8.91 -34.17
N ALA A 266 61.29 -8.13 -33.11
CA ALA A 266 62.39 -7.19 -32.89
C ALA A 266 62.58 -6.89 -31.39
N GLN A 267 63.83 -7.01 -30.99
CA GLN A 267 64.40 -6.85 -29.66
C GLN A 267 64.47 -5.37 -29.20
N GLY A 268 64.50 -5.19 -27.92
CA GLY A 268 65.35 -4.12 -27.37
C GLY A 268 64.73 -3.31 -26.21
N GLY A 269 65.34 -3.40 -25.04
CA GLY A 269 65.54 -2.27 -24.13
C GLY A 269 64.92 -2.34 -22.76
N LEU A 270 65.72 -2.78 -21.82
CA LEU A 270 65.51 -2.69 -20.36
C LEU A 270 65.82 -1.28 -19.82
N ALA A 271 65.20 -0.97 -18.70
CA ALA A 271 65.69 -0.27 -17.48
C ALA A 271 65.21 1.17 -17.26
N PRO A 272 65.39 1.71 -15.99
CA PRO A 272 64.85 1.20 -14.72
C PRO A 272 64.17 2.31 -13.85
N VAL A 273 63.70 1.88 -12.72
CA VAL A 273 63.30 2.56 -11.46
C VAL A 273 64.04 3.86 -11.15
N GLY A 274 63.29 4.87 -10.72
CA GLY A 274 63.82 6.06 -10.05
C GLY A 274 62.93 6.54 -8.88
N VAL A 275 63.40 6.28 -7.66
CA VAL A 275 62.92 6.88 -6.40
C VAL A 275 63.59 8.23 -6.25
N ALA A 276 62.88 9.27 -5.90
CA ALA A 276 63.48 10.48 -5.34
C ALA A 276 62.60 11.07 -4.21
N GLN A 277 63.23 11.12 -3.09
CA GLN A 277 62.82 11.87 -1.87
C GLN A 277 63.19 13.36 -2.00
N GLY A 278 62.44 14.20 -1.27
CA GLY A 278 63.05 15.30 -0.57
C GLY A 278 62.71 16.71 -1.01
N GLY A 279 62.31 17.54 -0.03
CA GLY A 279 62.53 18.97 -0.13
C GLY A 279 61.43 19.86 0.49
N LEU A 280 61.57 20.12 1.80
CA LEU A 280 60.91 21.22 2.53
C LEU A 280 61.57 22.54 2.17
N ALA A 281 60.81 23.62 1.98
CA ALA A 281 61.13 24.97 2.43
C ALA A 281 59.93 25.94 2.31
N PRO A 282 59.85 27.01 3.13
CA PRO A 282 58.60 27.68 3.50
C PRO A 282 58.35 28.99 2.74
N GLY A 283 57.12 29.35 2.57
CA GLY A 283 56.70 30.61 1.91
C GLY A 283 55.39 31.16 2.46
N SER A 284 55.50 32.14 3.35
CA SER A 284 54.67 33.31 3.69
C SER A 284 53.15 33.21 3.48
N ALA A 285 52.44 33.17 4.59
CA ALA A 285 51.00 33.40 4.72
C ALA A 285 50.61 34.87 4.53
N LYS A 286 49.55 35.12 3.73
CA LYS A 286 48.70 36.31 3.84
C LYS A 286 47.35 35.89 4.43
N PRO A 287 46.74 36.66 5.34
CA PRO A 287 45.47 36.28 5.95
C PRO A 287 44.32 36.55 4.99
N GLY A 288 43.73 35.49 4.47
CA GLY A 288 42.46 35.51 3.73
C GLY A 288 41.30 35.19 4.67
N SER A 289 40.29 36.04 4.64
CA SER A 289 39.01 35.97 5.31
C SER A 289 38.45 34.54 5.40
N ALA A 290 38.22 34.04 6.62
CA ALA A 290 37.54 32.80 6.89
C ALA A 290 36.05 32.95 6.54
N GLU A 291 35.62 32.36 5.45
CA GLU A 291 34.20 32.04 5.24
C GLU A 291 33.77 30.98 6.26
N PRO A 292 32.53 31.07 6.82
CA PRO A 292 32.07 30.11 7.80
C PRO A 292 31.94 28.74 7.13
N GLY A 293 32.64 27.76 7.72
CA GLY A 293 32.78 26.39 7.24
C GLY A 293 31.52 25.79 6.71
N GLY A 294 31.59 25.29 5.47
CA GLY A 294 30.55 24.51 4.83
C GLY A 294 30.19 23.30 5.68
N ALA A 295 28.99 23.31 6.25
CA ALA A 295 28.46 22.18 7.00
C ALA A 295 28.50 20.94 6.11
N ALA A 296 29.12 19.86 6.58
CA ALA A 296 29.13 18.56 5.90
C ALA A 296 27.71 18.21 5.42
N PRO A 297 27.53 17.62 4.22
CA PRO A 297 26.22 17.35 3.68
C PRO A 297 25.43 16.48 4.66
N ARG A 298 24.36 17.05 5.24
CA ARG A 298 23.47 16.35 6.17
C ARG A 298 22.96 15.11 5.49
N ARG A 299 23.16 13.93 6.09
CA ARG A 299 22.69 12.66 5.55
C ARG A 299 21.18 12.68 5.43
N GLU A 300 20.68 12.64 4.19
CA GLU A 300 19.25 12.56 3.89
C GLU A 300 18.87 11.14 3.49
N GLN A 301 17.89 10.57 4.15
CA GLN A 301 17.37 9.25 3.84
C GLN A 301 15.91 9.33 3.37
N ARG A 302 15.55 8.65 2.28
CA ARG A 302 14.15 8.53 1.85
C ARG A 302 13.36 7.78 2.90
N ILE A 303 12.16 8.29 3.22
CA ILE A 303 11.23 7.60 4.12
C ILE A 303 10.66 6.38 3.38
N ALA A 304 10.66 5.22 4.04
CA ALA A 304 10.09 4.00 3.50
C ALA A 304 8.58 4.17 3.27
N ALA A 305 8.03 3.40 2.32
CA ALA A 305 6.62 3.51 1.96
C ALA A 305 5.67 3.26 3.15
N ALA A 306 5.98 2.25 3.97
CA ALA A 306 5.20 1.92 5.15
C ALA A 306 5.23 3.03 6.21
N ASP A 307 6.37 3.71 6.36
CA ASP A 307 6.54 4.82 7.31
C ASP A 307 5.85 6.09 6.78
N ALA A 308 5.98 6.36 5.47
CA ALA A 308 5.33 7.50 4.80
C ALA A 308 3.79 7.37 4.81
N PHE A 309 3.26 6.15 4.83
CA PHE A 309 1.83 5.90 4.96
C PHE A 309 1.25 6.65 6.18
N PHE A 310 1.88 6.54 7.34
CA PHE A 310 1.41 7.18 8.57
C PHE A 310 1.50 8.71 8.50
N LEU A 311 2.52 9.27 7.83
CA LEU A 311 2.60 10.72 7.57
C LEU A 311 1.47 11.20 6.64
N HIS A 312 1.01 10.36 5.71
CA HIS A 312 -0.05 10.71 4.77
C HIS A 312 -1.45 10.64 5.37
N VAL A 313 -1.68 9.75 6.35
CA VAL A 313 -2.98 9.58 7.00
C VAL A 313 -3.16 10.49 8.20
N GLU A 314 -2.08 11.06 8.73
CA GLU A 314 -2.14 11.97 9.87
C GLU A 314 -2.99 13.21 9.59
N SER A 315 -3.79 13.58 10.57
CA SER A 315 -4.54 14.82 10.63
C SER A 315 -4.83 15.16 12.09
N ARG A 316 -5.35 16.36 12.36
CA ARG A 316 -5.82 16.73 13.72
C ARG A 316 -6.88 15.78 14.24
N ALA A 317 -7.75 15.27 13.37
CA ALA A 317 -8.77 14.29 13.72
C ALA A 317 -8.24 12.85 13.81
N VAL A 318 -7.03 12.55 13.29
CA VAL A 318 -6.43 11.21 13.27
C VAL A 318 -4.93 11.32 13.52
N PRO A 319 -4.48 11.68 14.73
CA PRO A 319 -3.06 11.71 15.07
C PRO A 319 -2.47 10.30 14.97
N GLN A 320 -1.23 10.21 14.46
CA GLN A 320 -0.54 8.95 14.25
C GLN A 320 0.54 8.76 15.32
N VAL A 321 0.10 8.71 16.57
CA VAL A 321 0.96 8.55 17.74
C VAL A 321 0.88 7.13 18.26
N VAL A 322 2.03 6.55 18.59
CA VAL A 322 2.20 5.27 19.27
C VAL A 322 3.08 5.49 20.51
N GLY A 323 2.78 4.82 21.58
CA GLY A 323 3.55 5.00 22.83
C GLY A 323 3.00 4.16 23.96
N GLY A 324 3.32 4.58 25.18
CA GLY A 324 2.89 3.87 26.38
C GLY A 324 2.98 4.75 27.62
N VAL A 325 2.37 4.23 28.66
CA VAL A 325 2.44 4.78 30.02
C VAL A 325 3.06 3.73 30.93
N ALA A 326 4.05 4.11 31.71
CA ALA A 326 4.59 3.27 32.77
C ALA A 326 4.57 4.04 34.09
N GLU A 327 4.24 3.36 35.18
CA GLU A 327 4.30 3.90 36.54
C GLU A 327 5.57 3.40 37.21
N PHE A 328 6.22 4.27 37.99
CA PHE A 328 7.42 3.89 38.74
C PHE A 328 7.04 3.09 40.00
N THR A 329 7.87 2.17 40.43
CA THR A 329 7.72 1.46 41.70
C THR A 329 8.22 2.26 42.90
N GLY A 330 8.85 3.40 42.65
CA GLY A 330 9.38 4.37 43.62
C GLY A 330 9.29 5.79 43.06
N PRO A 331 9.99 6.76 43.68
CA PRO A 331 10.07 8.12 43.16
C PRO A 331 10.74 8.11 41.78
N GLY A 332 10.13 8.80 40.81
CA GLY A 332 10.68 8.92 39.46
C GLY A 332 11.96 9.76 39.44
N PRO A 333 12.85 9.55 38.46
CA PRO A 333 14.09 10.33 38.32
C PRO A 333 13.77 11.78 37.98
N SER A 334 14.72 12.70 38.23
CA SER A 334 14.60 14.10 37.81
C SER A 334 14.63 14.23 36.28
N ALA A 335 13.96 15.24 35.74
CA ALA A 335 13.99 15.51 34.31
C ALA A 335 15.41 15.73 33.77
N ASP A 336 16.29 16.35 34.56
CA ASP A 336 17.69 16.59 34.14
C ASP A 336 18.48 15.30 34.05
N ARG A 337 18.26 14.34 34.96
CA ARG A 337 18.88 13.01 34.88
C ARG A 337 18.40 12.27 33.60
N VAL A 338 17.11 12.33 33.29
CA VAL A 338 16.58 11.72 32.07
C VAL A 338 17.14 12.42 30.83
N ARG A 339 17.26 13.74 30.82
CA ARG A 339 17.87 14.47 29.71
C ARG A 339 19.36 14.08 29.52
N ALA A 340 20.10 13.93 30.59
CA ALA A 340 21.49 13.45 30.53
C ALA A 340 21.58 12.04 29.91
N LEU A 341 20.71 11.13 30.32
CA LEU A 341 20.63 9.79 29.75
C LEU A 341 20.30 9.83 28.23
N PHE A 342 19.34 10.65 27.82
CA PHE A 342 19.02 10.81 26.39
C PHE A 342 20.21 11.41 25.63
N ALA A 343 20.92 12.42 26.20
CA ALA A 343 22.08 13.00 25.55
C ALA A 343 23.20 11.98 25.31
N GLU A 344 23.39 11.04 26.22
CA GLU A 344 24.34 9.93 26.09
C GLU A 344 23.91 8.91 25.04
N ARG A 345 22.64 8.57 24.98
CA ARG A 345 22.10 7.45 24.16
C ARG A 345 21.68 7.84 22.73
N LEU A 346 21.28 9.09 22.50
CA LEU A 346 20.80 9.56 21.19
C LEU A 346 21.77 9.31 20.02
N PRO A 347 23.12 9.40 20.18
CA PRO A 347 24.02 9.07 19.08
C PRO A 347 23.85 7.64 18.53
N GLY A 348 23.48 6.69 19.38
CA GLY A 348 23.15 5.31 18.99
C GLY A 348 21.76 5.12 18.37
N LEU A 349 20.91 6.16 18.38
CA LEU A 349 19.53 6.11 17.97
C LEU A 349 19.22 7.17 16.90
N PRO A 350 19.79 7.06 15.69
CA PRO A 350 19.76 8.13 14.69
C PRO A 350 18.34 8.55 14.29
N ARG A 351 17.34 7.67 14.41
CA ARG A 351 15.94 8.03 14.11
C ARG A 351 15.36 9.07 15.08
N LEU A 352 15.87 9.15 16.29
CA LEU A 352 15.46 10.13 17.30
C LEU A 352 16.15 11.49 17.14
N THR A 353 17.16 11.59 16.27
CA THR A 353 17.84 12.85 15.93
C THR A 353 17.42 13.39 14.55
N GLN A 354 16.49 12.73 13.88
CA GLN A 354 16.04 13.09 12.55
C GLN A 354 14.64 13.70 12.58
N ARG A 355 14.42 14.68 11.71
CA ARG A 355 13.09 15.27 11.45
C ARG A 355 12.61 14.91 10.06
N VAL A 356 11.32 15.11 9.80
CA VAL A 356 10.73 14.93 8.49
C VAL A 356 10.92 16.20 7.65
N ARG A 357 11.54 16.08 6.49
CA ARG A 357 11.47 17.09 5.44
C ARG A 357 10.36 16.69 4.46
N PRO A 358 9.31 17.51 4.33
CA PRO A 358 8.24 17.24 3.36
C PRO A 358 8.80 17.08 1.95
N GLY A 359 8.21 16.19 1.17
CA GLY A 359 8.48 16.07 -0.25
C GLY A 359 7.66 17.11 -1.03
N GLY A 360 8.11 17.48 -2.23
CA GLY A 360 7.27 18.21 -3.17
C GLY A 360 6.25 17.29 -3.87
N ALA A 361 5.47 17.83 -4.81
CA ALA A 361 4.43 17.10 -5.53
C ALA A 361 4.90 15.78 -6.16
N LEU A 362 6.18 15.68 -6.56
CA LEU A 362 6.76 14.49 -7.18
C LEU A 362 7.88 13.84 -6.35
N ARG A 363 8.20 14.39 -5.19
CA ARG A 363 9.27 13.89 -4.33
C ARG A 363 8.72 13.38 -3.02
N ARG A 364 9.18 12.21 -2.58
CA ARG A 364 8.81 11.62 -1.28
C ARG A 364 9.44 12.39 -0.12
N PRO A 365 8.79 12.39 1.06
CA PRO A 365 9.38 12.93 2.27
C PRO A 365 10.70 12.21 2.63
N ARG A 366 11.57 12.89 3.35
CA ARG A 366 12.91 12.42 3.73
C ARG A 366 13.14 12.62 5.22
N TRP A 367 13.89 11.71 5.80
CA TRP A 367 14.51 11.90 7.10
C TRP A 367 15.75 12.76 6.91
N VAL A 368 15.89 13.80 7.73
CA VAL A 368 17.02 14.74 7.71
C VAL A 368 17.53 14.93 9.12
N GLU A 369 18.82 14.83 9.33
CA GLU A 369 19.45 15.09 10.62
C GLU A 369 19.22 16.54 11.06
N THR A 370 18.85 16.75 12.34
CA THR A 370 18.55 18.08 12.89
C THR A 370 19.79 18.80 13.43
N GLY A 371 20.91 18.10 13.59
CA GLY A 371 22.01 18.55 14.43
C GLY A 371 21.68 18.31 15.90
N ALA A 372 21.80 19.31 16.75
CA ALA A 372 21.47 19.19 18.17
C ALA A 372 19.97 19.05 18.39
N VAL A 373 19.56 18.12 19.27
CA VAL A 373 18.19 17.93 19.71
C VAL A 373 17.96 18.74 20.98
N ASP A 374 16.96 19.60 20.99
CA ASP A 374 16.57 20.35 22.20
C ASP A 374 15.84 19.42 23.19
N LEU A 375 16.59 18.79 24.07
CA LEU A 375 16.08 17.84 25.05
C LEU A 375 15.07 18.44 26.03
N ARG A 376 15.10 19.75 26.28
CA ARG A 376 14.12 20.40 27.17
C ARG A 376 12.70 20.37 26.58
N ARG A 377 12.60 20.37 25.26
CA ARG A 377 11.32 20.26 24.55
C ARG A 377 10.84 18.82 24.40
N HIS A 378 11.76 17.88 24.31
CA HIS A 378 11.45 16.46 24.11
C HIS A 378 11.24 15.70 25.41
N VAL A 379 11.97 16.07 26.49
CA VAL A 379 11.85 15.52 27.84
C VAL A 379 11.25 16.59 28.76
N GLN A 380 9.97 16.45 29.01
CA GLN A 380 9.16 17.40 29.78
C GLN A 380 8.81 16.83 31.14
N GLU A 381 8.65 17.69 32.14
CA GLU A 381 8.10 17.34 33.44
C GLU A 381 6.73 17.99 33.58
N LEU A 382 5.73 17.21 33.96
CA LEU A 382 4.34 17.62 34.08
C LEU A 382 3.84 17.24 35.47
N GLU A 383 3.08 18.14 36.10
CA GLU A 383 2.48 17.89 37.39
C GLU A 383 0.97 17.62 37.23
N LEU A 384 0.47 16.64 37.96
CA LEU A 384 -0.93 16.39 38.09
C LEU A 384 -1.46 16.95 39.42
N PRO A 385 -2.73 17.45 39.47
CA PRO A 385 -3.35 17.85 40.72
C PRO A 385 -3.33 16.73 41.76
N ALA A 386 -3.05 17.04 43.00
CA ALA A 386 -2.99 16.10 44.12
C ALA A 386 -4.26 15.26 44.30
N SER A 387 -5.40 15.77 43.88
CA SER A 387 -6.71 15.09 43.92
C SER A 387 -7.01 14.20 42.71
N GLY A 388 -6.12 14.17 41.71
CA GLY A 388 -6.44 13.68 40.36
C GLY A 388 -6.43 12.18 40.13
N GLY A 389 -5.74 11.39 40.93
CA GLY A 389 -5.70 9.93 40.84
C GLY A 389 -5.46 9.40 39.42
N ARG A 390 -5.95 8.19 39.14
CA ARG A 390 -5.81 7.51 37.82
C ARG A 390 -6.53 8.26 36.70
N ARG A 391 -7.73 8.78 36.95
CA ARG A 391 -8.51 9.50 35.92
C ARG A 391 -7.82 10.75 35.40
N ALA A 392 -7.09 11.48 36.26
CA ALA A 392 -6.32 12.64 35.83
C ALA A 392 -5.15 12.24 34.91
N LEU A 393 -4.46 11.13 35.23
CA LEU A 393 -3.42 10.57 34.36
C LEU A 393 -4.00 10.16 32.99
N ASP A 394 -5.11 9.43 32.99
CA ASP A 394 -5.78 9.01 31.77
C ASP A 394 -6.22 10.22 30.93
N GLY A 395 -6.75 11.28 31.56
CA GLY A 395 -7.10 12.54 30.90
C GLY A 395 -5.89 13.29 30.34
N LEU A 396 -4.74 13.28 31.06
CA LEU A 396 -3.49 13.86 30.56
C LEU A 396 -3.00 13.10 29.32
N VAL A 397 -2.96 11.77 29.37
CA VAL A 397 -2.56 10.91 28.25
C VAL A 397 -3.44 11.18 27.03
N ALA A 398 -4.77 11.26 27.21
CA ALA A 398 -5.71 11.57 26.15
C ALA A 398 -5.41 12.91 25.47
N ARG A 399 -5.10 13.96 26.23
CA ARG A 399 -4.68 15.27 25.69
C ARG A 399 -3.35 15.18 24.93
N LEU A 400 -2.35 14.53 25.52
CA LEU A 400 -1.03 14.39 24.89
C LEU A 400 -1.08 13.63 23.57
N VAL A 401 -1.93 12.59 23.47
CA VAL A 401 -2.15 11.81 22.23
C VAL A 401 -2.95 12.60 21.20
N ALA A 402 -3.83 13.51 21.63
CA ALA A 402 -4.60 14.36 20.73
C ALA A 402 -3.76 15.43 20.02
N GLU A 403 -2.60 15.78 20.58
CA GLU A 403 -1.68 16.77 20.01
C GLU A 403 -0.77 16.13 18.97
N PRO A 404 -0.82 16.53 17.67
CA PRO A 404 0.16 16.08 16.69
C PRO A 404 1.58 16.48 17.07
N LEU A 405 2.55 15.61 16.79
CA LEU A 405 3.95 15.90 16.96
C LEU A 405 4.43 16.83 15.83
N ASP A 406 5.28 17.83 16.18
CA ASP A 406 5.77 18.84 15.22
C ASP A 406 6.74 18.20 14.21
N PRO A 407 6.41 18.14 12.90
CA PRO A 407 7.27 17.54 11.89
C PRO A 407 8.57 18.33 11.63
N ALA A 408 8.66 19.57 12.08
CA ALA A 408 9.90 20.37 12.01
C ALA A 408 10.97 19.89 13.00
N ARG A 409 10.62 18.96 13.90
CA ARG A 409 11.46 18.40 14.94
C ARG A 409 11.47 16.87 14.88
N PRO A 410 12.37 16.20 15.66
CA PRO A 410 12.25 14.76 15.88
C PRO A 410 10.88 14.40 16.45
N LEU A 411 10.24 13.38 15.89
CA LEU A 411 8.83 13.06 16.12
C LEU A 411 8.62 12.19 17.37
N TRP A 412 9.09 12.64 18.51
CA TRP A 412 8.93 11.95 19.79
C TRP A 412 8.80 12.91 20.96
N ARG A 413 8.19 12.45 22.06
CA ARG A 413 8.02 13.17 23.32
C ARG A 413 8.12 12.19 24.48
N PHE A 414 8.79 12.59 25.56
CA PHE A 414 8.93 11.85 26.79
C PHE A 414 8.48 12.77 27.93
N CYS A 415 7.41 12.40 28.63
CA CYS A 415 6.83 13.21 29.70
C CYS A 415 6.94 12.48 31.02
N LEU A 416 7.69 13.04 31.97
CA LEU A 416 7.68 12.65 33.37
C LEU A 416 6.47 13.30 34.04
N VAL A 417 5.64 12.50 34.67
CA VAL A 417 4.39 12.95 35.30
C VAL A 417 4.50 12.79 36.80
N ARG A 418 4.55 13.91 37.51
CA ARG A 418 4.57 13.96 38.98
C ARG A 418 3.15 13.88 39.52
N ARG A 419 2.92 12.94 40.40
CA ARG A 419 1.59 12.69 40.96
C ARG A 419 1.50 12.98 42.46
N GLY A 420 2.63 13.18 43.14
CA GLY A 420 2.69 13.45 44.58
C GLY A 420 1.90 12.42 45.38
N PRO A 421 1.03 12.88 46.32
CA PRO A 421 0.24 11.96 47.13
C PRO A 421 -0.86 11.21 46.37
N ALA A 422 -1.16 11.59 45.12
CA ALA A 422 -2.21 10.97 44.31
C ALA A 422 -1.77 9.60 43.72
N GLY A 423 -0.53 9.23 43.86
CA GLY A 423 -0.02 7.93 43.38
C GLY A 423 1.45 7.98 42.91
N PRO A 424 2.00 6.86 42.44
CA PRO A 424 3.36 6.80 41.96
C PRO A 424 3.56 7.71 40.74
N ASP A 425 4.76 8.28 40.61
CA ASP A 425 5.16 9.00 39.40
C ASP A 425 5.02 8.09 38.17
N ALA A 426 4.75 8.72 37.03
CA ALA A 426 4.59 8.00 35.78
C ALA A 426 5.44 8.60 34.65
N VAL A 427 5.67 7.82 33.63
CA VAL A 427 6.23 8.31 32.37
C VAL A 427 5.24 8.03 31.23
N VAL A 428 5.03 9.05 30.39
CA VAL A 428 4.28 8.94 29.14
C VAL A 428 5.26 9.12 27.99
N VAL A 429 5.35 8.11 27.14
CA VAL A 429 6.26 8.12 25.99
C VAL A 429 5.44 8.09 24.72
N LEU A 430 5.71 9.03 23.81
CA LEU A 430 4.98 9.20 22.57
C LEU A 430 5.96 9.26 21.40
N PHE A 431 5.70 8.47 20.37
CA PHE A 431 6.41 8.49 19.11
C PHE A 431 5.41 8.62 17.97
N HIS A 432 5.79 9.29 16.90
CA HIS A 432 5.00 9.21 15.67
C HIS A 432 5.16 7.82 15.04
N HIS A 433 4.08 7.26 14.54
CA HIS A 433 4.07 5.91 13.97
C HIS A 433 4.99 5.75 12.74
N ALA A 434 5.39 6.85 12.10
CA ALA A 434 6.40 6.84 11.03
C ALA A 434 7.82 6.49 11.53
N ILE A 435 8.12 6.65 12.83
CA ILE A 435 9.42 6.28 13.41
C ILE A 435 9.53 4.76 13.52
N ALA A 436 8.52 4.13 14.10
CA ALA A 436 8.50 2.70 14.37
C ALA A 436 7.08 2.19 14.63
N ASP A 437 6.88 0.89 14.45
CA ASP A 437 5.72 0.17 14.99
C ASP A 437 5.88 -0.05 16.51
N GLY A 438 4.84 -0.60 17.16
CA GLY A 438 4.84 -0.80 18.60
C GLY A 438 6.04 -1.61 19.12
N ILE A 439 6.45 -2.67 18.41
CA ILE A 439 7.64 -3.46 18.79
C ILE A 439 8.91 -2.61 18.62
N GLY A 440 9.01 -1.87 17.53
CA GLY A 440 10.14 -0.95 17.30
C GLY A 440 10.22 0.16 18.36
N VAL A 441 9.09 0.62 18.91
CA VAL A 441 9.06 1.54 20.05
C VAL A 441 9.64 0.89 21.31
N VAL A 442 9.27 -0.35 21.60
CA VAL A 442 9.86 -1.10 22.74
C VAL A 442 11.36 -1.30 22.53
N ASP A 443 11.80 -1.62 21.31
CA ASP A 443 13.23 -1.76 20.99
C ASP A 443 13.99 -0.42 21.20
N ILE A 444 13.39 0.71 20.79
CA ILE A 444 13.96 2.05 21.02
C ILE A 444 14.07 2.34 22.52
N LEU A 445 13.00 2.07 23.29
CA LEU A 445 13.01 2.28 24.74
C LEU A 445 14.07 1.43 25.44
N ARG A 446 14.24 0.17 25.03
CA ARG A 446 15.32 -0.68 25.54
C ARG A 446 16.70 -0.09 25.24
N GLY A 447 16.91 0.44 24.03
CA GLY A 447 18.17 1.12 23.67
C GLY A 447 18.46 2.37 24.50
N ILE A 448 17.42 3.03 25.05
CA ILE A 448 17.57 4.17 25.96
C ILE A 448 17.81 3.70 27.40
N LEU A 449 17.03 2.73 27.88
CA LEU A 449 16.95 2.35 29.28
C LEU A 449 17.95 1.24 29.68
N ASP A 450 18.29 0.35 28.73
CA ASP A 450 19.19 -0.79 28.99
C ASP A 450 20.22 -0.97 27.85
N PRO A 451 21.45 -0.47 28.04
CA PRO A 451 22.48 -0.48 27.01
C PRO A 451 23.19 -1.82 26.80
N ALA A 452 23.01 -2.79 27.70
CA ALA A 452 23.82 -4.01 27.73
C ALA A 452 23.37 -5.11 26.75
N LEU A 453 22.47 -4.80 25.80
CA LEU A 453 21.96 -5.79 24.86
C LEU A 453 22.87 -5.91 23.63
N PRO A 454 23.35 -7.13 23.29
CA PRO A 454 24.20 -7.34 22.13
C PRO A 454 23.49 -7.04 20.81
N GLU A 455 24.26 -6.60 19.83
CA GLU A 455 23.82 -6.28 18.49
C GLU A 455 23.32 -7.55 17.76
N ALA A 456 22.06 -7.62 17.40
CA ALA A 456 21.49 -8.78 16.71
C ALA A 456 21.75 -8.70 15.19
N ALA A 457 22.23 -9.78 14.61
CA ALA A 457 22.39 -9.90 13.17
C ALA A 457 21.05 -9.81 12.44
N PRO A 458 20.98 -9.21 11.24
CA PRO A 458 19.75 -9.09 10.47
C PRO A 458 19.21 -10.47 10.10
N ALA A 459 17.99 -10.78 10.55
CA ALA A 459 17.35 -12.05 10.28
C ALA A 459 17.01 -12.21 8.79
N ARG A 460 17.50 -13.29 8.18
CA ARG A 460 17.11 -13.70 6.84
C ARG A 460 15.72 -14.32 6.89
N GLY A 461 14.74 -13.71 6.23
CA GLY A 461 13.39 -14.26 6.11
C GLY A 461 13.33 -15.45 5.13
N PRO A 462 12.31 -16.31 5.23
CA PRO A 462 12.14 -17.48 4.36
C PRO A 462 12.09 -17.12 2.87
N GLY A 463 12.54 -18.05 2.02
CA GLY A 463 12.85 -17.88 0.60
C GLY A 463 11.76 -17.27 -0.30
N GLY A 464 12.21 -16.61 -1.38
CA GLY A 464 11.40 -15.72 -2.21
C GLY A 464 10.27 -16.35 -3.01
N LEU A 465 10.41 -17.61 -3.50
CA LEU A 465 9.42 -18.21 -4.41
C LEU A 465 8.09 -18.58 -3.73
N ALA A 466 8.13 -19.20 -2.55
CA ALA A 466 6.92 -19.55 -1.81
C ALA A 466 6.14 -18.30 -1.35
N ARG A 467 6.86 -17.22 -1.00
CA ARG A 467 6.24 -15.91 -0.71
C ARG A 467 5.59 -15.28 -1.95
N ALA A 468 6.24 -15.35 -3.10
CA ALA A 468 5.71 -14.81 -4.35
C ALA A 468 4.43 -15.55 -4.78
N ALA A 469 4.39 -16.87 -4.66
CA ALA A 469 3.20 -17.68 -4.98
C ALA A 469 2.01 -17.38 -4.06
N ALA A 470 2.24 -17.04 -2.77
CA ALA A 470 1.18 -16.71 -1.82
C ALA A 470 0.66 -15.26 -1.93
N VAL A 471 1.44 -14.35 -2.54
CA VAL A 471 1.07 -12.92 -2.65
C VAL A 471 -0.14 -12.73 -3.53
N LEU A 472 -0.21 -13.38 -4.68
CA LEU A 472 -1.23 -13.15 -5.69
C LEU A 472 -2.63 -13.59 -5.25
N PRO A 473 -2.84 -14.83 -4.76
CA PRO A 473 -4.12 -15.24 -4.16
C PRO A 473 -4.50 -14.35 -2.98
N GLY A 474 -3.52 -13.94 -2.17
CA GLY A 474 -3.74 -13.07 -1.03
C GLY A 474 -4.20 -11.65 -1.42
N LEU A 475 -3.67 -11.06 -2.49
CA LEU A 475 -4.11 -9.76 -3.01
C LEU A 475 -5.52 -9.83 -3.58
N LEU A 476 -5.84 -10.90 -4.31
CA LEU A 476 -7.21 -11.15 -4.79
C LEU A 476 -8.19 -11.24 -3.62
N GLN A 477 -7.83 -12.01 -2.58
CA GLN A 477 -8.64 -12.13 -1.37
C GLN A 477 -8.79 -10.80 -0.62
N LEU A 478 -7.74 -9.97 -0.54
CA LEU A 478 -7.82 -8.63 0.05
C LEU A 478 -8.75 -7.70 -0.74
N GLY A 479 -8.77 -7.82 -2.06
CA GLY A 479 -9.71 -7.15 -2.94
C GLY A 479 -11.16 -7.56 -2.66
N LEU A 480 -11.44 -8.85 -2.59
CA LEU A 480 -12.77 -9.41 -2.33
C LEU A 480 -13.29 -9.11 -0.91
N ASP A 481 -12.40 -9.00 0.08
CA ASP A 481 -12.76 -8.68 1.47
C ASP A 481 -13.34 -7.26 1.64
N GLY A 482 -13.25 -6.38 0.64
CA GLY A 482 -13.70 -4.98 0.72
C GLY A 482 -15.22 -4.77 0.76
N ALA A 483 -16.01 -5.72 0.27
CA ALA A 483 -17.42 -5.53 -0.04
C ALA A 483 -18.41 -5.81 1.11
N ALA A 484 -17.99 -6.44 2.21
CA ALA A 484 -18.92 -6.80 3.29
C ALA A 484 -19.38 -5.56 4.09
N ARG A 485 -20.70 -5.46 4.32
CA ARG A 485 -21.29 -4.46 5.22
C ARG A 485 -20.83 -4.72 6.65
N THR A 486 -20.31 -3.70 7.33
CA THR A 486 -19.80 -3.78 8.71
C THR A 486 -20.49 -2.77 9.59
N VAL A 487 -20.50 -3.04 10.90
CA VAL A 487 -20.97 -2.05 11.87
C VAL A 487 -19.96 -0.91 11.95
N SER A 488 -20.43 0.32 11.93
CA SER A 488 -19.62 1.49 12.24
C SER A 488 -19.88 1.90 13.69
N VAL A 489 -18.84 1.87 14.51
CA VAL A 489 -18.91 2.38 15.91
C VAL A 489 -18.62 3.88 15.91
N ALA A 490 -18.02 4.40 14.84
CA ALA A 490 -17.58 5.77 14.72
C ALA A 490 -18.58 6.62 13.95
N GLY A 491 -19.00 7.73 14.56
CA GLY A 491 -19.54 8.89 13.88
C GLY A 491 -18.43 9.75 13.25
N PRO A 492 -18.70 11.02 12.91
CA PRO A 492 -17.69 11.98 12.53
C PRO A 492 -16.61 12.08 13.61
N LEU A 493 -15.33 11.95 13.24
CA LEU A 493 -14.23 12.00 14.19
C LEU A 493 -13.94 13.44 14.62
N GLY A 494 -14.10 13.72 15.92
CA GLY A 494 -13.66 14.97 16.56
C GLY A 494 -12.16 14.96 16.87
N PRO A 495 -11.61 16.08 17.35
CA PRO A 495 -10.22 16.16 17.83
C PRO A 495 -10.01 15.49 19.19
N GLU A 496 -11.07 15.30 19.97
CA GLU A 496 -10.99 14.75 21.31
C GLU A 496 -10.61 13.27 21.30
N ARG A 497 -9.90 12.85 22.33
CA ARG A 497 -9.48 11.47 22.57
C ARG A 497 -9.85 11.05 23.98
N PHE A 498 -10.10 9.77 24.13
CA PHE A 498 -10.28 9.12 25.41
C PHE A 498 -9.19 8.06 25.57
N PHE A 499 -8.68 7.95 26.76
CA PHE A 499 -7.74 6.93 27.14
C PHE A 499 -8.26 6.25 28.41
N GLY A 500 -8.16 4.95 28.46
CA GLY A 500 -8.54 4.17 29.63
C GLY A 500 -7.77 2.86 29.66
N THR A 501 -7.62 2.29 30.85
CA THR A 501 -6.89 1.04 31.05
C THR A 501 -7.71 0.07 31.87
N ALA A 502 -7.59 -1.22 31.52
CA ALA A 502 -8.09 -2.33 32.30
C ALA A 502 -6.99 -3.37 32.46
N THR A 503 -6.87 -3.92 33.66
CA THR A 503 -5.87 -4.95 33.97
C THR A 503 -6.57 -6.29 34.16
N LEU A 504 -6.06 -7.31 33.45
CA LEU A 504 -6.54 -8.67 33.56
C LEU A 504 -5.36 -9.59 33.94
N PRO A 505 -5.55 -10.57 34.84
CA PRO A 505 -4.53 -11.55 35.15
C PRO A 505 -4.19 -12.37 33.88
N LEU A 506 -2.95 -12.25 33.39
CA LEU A 506 -2.52 -12.89 32.15
C LEU A 506 -2.70 -14.40 32.17
N ASP A 507 -2.47 -15.04 33.32
CA ASP A 507 -2.62 -16.49 33.45
C ASP A 507 -4.06 -16.95 33.28
N ARG A 508 -5.03 -16.17 33.72
CA ARG A 508 -6.46 -16.43 33.44
C ARG A 508 -6.76 -16.34 31.95
N VAL A 509 -6.25 -15.30 31.27
CA VAL A 509 -6.42 -15.14 29.82
C VAL A 509 -5.77 -16.30 29.06
N ARG A 510 -4.58 -16.72 29.46
CA ARG A 510 -3.87 -17.87 28.87
C ARG A 510 -4.61 -19.19 29.12
N THR A 511 -5.21 -19.36 30.30
CA THR A 511 -6.00 -20.55 30.63
C THR A 511 -7.24 -20.65 29.75
N VAL A 512 -7.98 -19.56 29.58
CA VAL A 512 -9.13 -19.47 28.66
C VAL A 512 -8.71 -19.75 27.22
N ALA A 513 -7.62 -19.15 26.77
CA ALA A 513 -7.09 -19.34 25.43
C ALA A 513 -6.73 -20.83 25.18
N ARG A 514 -6.01 -21.46 26.11
CA ARG A 514 -5.64 -22.89 26.02
C ARG A 514 -6.84 -23.81 26.02
N ALA A 515 -7.81 -23.56 26.90
CA ALA A 515 -9.04 -24.36 26.99
C ALA A 515 -9.90 -24.29 25.71
N ALA A 516 -9.80 -23.18 24.96
CA ALA A 516 -10.51 -22.99 23.71
C ALA A 516 -9.67 -23.35 22.46
N GLY A 517 -8.43 -23.84 22.61
CA GLY A 517 -7.49 -24.03 21.50
C GLY A 517 -7.14 -22.72 20.76
N ALA A 518 -7.41 -21.58 21.39
CA ALA A 518 -7.29 -20.25 20.81
C ALA A 518 -6.00 -19.54 21.26
N ARG A 519 -5.72 -18.39 20.69
CA ARG A 519 -4.60 -17.52 21.09
C ARG A 519 -5.09 -16.39 22.01
N VAL A 520 -4.20 -15.81 22.80
CA VAL A 520 -4.49 -14.63 23.63
C VAL A 520 -5.13 -13.51 22.79
N THR A 521 -4.64 -13.26 21.57
CA THR A 521 -5.22 -12.28 20.66
C THR A 521 -6.68 -12.58 20.30
N ASP A 522 -7.04 -13.85 20.13
CA ASP A 522 -8.40 -14.26 19.80
C ASP A 522 -9.35 -13.99 21.00
N VAL A 523 -8.87 -14.22 22.23
CA VAL A 523 -9.60 -13.87 23.45
C VAL A 523 -9.81 -12.35 23.56
N LEU A 524 -8.75 -11.55 23.32
CA LEU A 524 -8.87 -10.07 23.34
C LEU A 524 -9.86 -9.57 22.30
N LEU A 525 -9.84 -10.11 21.08
CA LEU A 525 -10.80 -9.77 20.03
C LEU A 525 -12.24 -10.13 20.41
N ALA A 526 -12.45 -11.28 21.06
CA ALA A 526 -13.77 -11.68 21.54
C ALA A 526 -14.28 -10.72 22.64
N LEU A 527 -13.41 -10.28 23.56
CA LEU A 527 -13.74 -9.29 24.59
C LEU A 527 -14.06 -7.92 23.97
N VAL A 528 -13.32 -7.48 22.97
CA VAL A 528 -13.61 -6.24 22.24
C VAL A 528 -14.96 -6.34 21.52
N GLY A 529 -15.28 -7.49 20.92
CA GLY A 529 -16.58 -7.73 20.29
C GLY A 529 -17.73 -7.64 21.28
N GLU A 530 -17.55 -8.15 22.51
CA GLU A 530 -18.53 -8.04 23.59
C GLU A 530 -18.71 -6.61 24.06
N ALA A 531 -17.61 -5.90 24.32
CA ALA A 531 -17.65 -4.51 24.76
C ALA A 531 -18.34 -3.60 23.72
N VAL A 532 -18.03 -3.80 22.43
CA VAL A 532 -18.66 -3.06 21.34
C VAL A 532 -20.15 -3.38 21.24
N ALA A 533 -20.55 -4.65 21.43
CA ALA A 533 -21.96 -5.04 21.47
C ALA A 533 -22.72 -4.29 22.58
N GLY A 534 -22.13 -4.17 23.77
CA GLY A 534 -22.69 -3.39 24.88
C GLY A 534 -22.88 -1.91 24.52
N VAL A 535 -21.85 -1.28 23.98
CA VAL A 535 -21.92 0.14 23.56
C VAL A 535 -22.97 0.37 22.47
N LEU A 536 -23.11 -0.56 21.51
CA LEU A 536 -24.13 -0.46 20.46
C LEU A 536 -25.54 -0.63 21.02
N ALA A 537 -25.72 -1.55 21.97
CA ALA A 537 -27.00 -1.75 22.65
C ALA A 537 -27.41 -0.52 23.46
N GLU A 538 -26.50 0.07 24.23
CA GLU A 538 -26.74 1.32 24.98
C GLU A 538 -27.13 2.51 24.06
N ARG A 539 -26.59 2.52 22.82
CA ARG A 539 -26.91 3.55 21.81
C ARG A 539 -28.16 3.23 20.99
N GLY A 540 -28.85 2.12 21.24
CA GLY A 540 -29.96 1.66 20.40
C GLY A 540 -29.59 1.43 18.94
N ALA A 541 -28.30 1.18 18.63
CA ALA A 541 -27.84 1.02 17.27
C ALA A 541 -28.10 -0.40 16.77
N PRO A 542 -28.73 -0.58 15.59
CA PRO A 542 -29.01 -1.90 15.06
C PRO A 542 -27.71 -2.63 14.66
N VAL A 543 -27.57 -3.85 15.11
CA VAL A 543 -26.38 -4.69 14.80
C VAL A 543 -26.61 -5.55 13.56
N ASP A 544 -27.85 -5.97 13.28
CA ASP A 544 -28.34 -6.72 12.09
C ASP A 544 -27.38 -7.82 11.61
N GLY A 545 -26.71 -8.55 12.51
CA GLY A 545 -25.74 -9.58 12.19
C GLY A 545 -24.44 -9.09 11.53
N ARG A 546 -24.26 -7.78 11.37
CA ARG A 546 -23.06 -7.19 10.78
C ARG A 546 -21.87 -7.25 11.76
N PRO A 547 -20.68 -7.70 11.33
CA PRO A 547 -19.52 -7.77 12.19
C PRO A 547 -18.81 -6.41 12.33
N LEU A 548 -18.02 -6.24 13.40
CA LEU A 548 -17.02 -5.19 13.50
C LEU A 548 -15.78 -5.61 12.71
N ARG A 549 -15.45 -4.88 11.68
CA ARG A 549 -14.20 -5.11 10.94
C ARG A 549 -13.04 -4.50 11.70
N THR A 550 -12.11 -5.35 12.11
CA THR A 550 -10.96 -4.98 12.95
C THR A 550 -9.66 -5.23 12.22
N ALA A 551 -8.74 -4.26 12.25
CA ALA A 551 -7.37 -4.46 11.82
C ALA A 551 -6.55 -5.05 12.98
N VAL A 552 -5.89 -6.17 12.73
CA VAL A 552 -5.01 -6.85 13.69
C VAL A 552 -3.59 -6.81 13.15
N PRO A 553 -2.71 -5.94 13.69
CA PRO A 553 -1.32 -5.88 13.31
C PRO A 553 -0.60 -7.20 13.62
N MET A 554 0.21 -7.66 12.67
CA MET A 554 1.10 -8.82 12.82
C MET A 554 2.53 -8.40 12.52
N THR A 555 3.46 -8.75 13.39
CA THR A 555 4.87 -8.48 13.14
C THR A 555 5.40 -9.32 11.98
N LEU A 556 6.21 -8.69 11.13
CA LEU A 556 7.00 -9.33 10.08
C LEU A 556 8.45 -9.57 10.55
N ARG A 557 8.76 -9.21 11.79
CA ARG A 557 10.06 -9.46 12.41
C ARG A 557 10.23 -10.96 12.63
N ALA A 558 11.45 -11.45 12.46
CA ALA A 558 11.75 -12.83 12.80
C ALA A 558 11.60 -13.07 14.31
N PRO A 559 11.21 -14.29 14.73
CA PRO A 559 11.24 -14.65 16.14
C PRO A 559 12.65 -14.46 16.71
N GLU A 560 12.73 -13.89 17.91
CA GLU A 560 13.98 -13.70 18.63
C GLU A 560 14.40 -15.03 19.27
N PRO A 561 15.64 -15.50 19.08
CA PRO A 561 16.15 -16.63 19.84
C PRO A 561 16.25 -16.26 21.33
N PRO A 562 15.96 -17.20 22.25
CA PRO A 562 16.09 -16.93 23.67
C PRO A 562 17.51 -16.44 24.04
N GLY A 563 17.59 -15.33 24.78
CA GLY A 563 18.87 -14.80 25.28
C GLY A 563 19.65 -13.87 24.33
N THR A 564 19.15 -13.61 23.11
CA THR A 564 19.75 -12.65 22.20
C THR A 564 19.05 -11.30 22.28
N GLY A 565 19.79 -10.22 22.55
CA GLY A 565 19.25 -8.86 22.48
C GLY A 565 18.92 -8.47 21.04
N ARG A 566 17.85 -7.68 20.86
CA ARG A 566 17.48 -7.12 19.55
C ARG A 566 18.14 -5.78 19.34
N THR A 567 18.75 -5.58 18.19
CA THR A 567 19.02 -4.22 17.70
C THR A 567 17.71 -3.55 17.32
N ALA A 568 17.55 -2.29 17.72
CA ALA A 568 16.43 -1.47 17.28
C ALA A 568 16.44 -1.34 15.76
N VAL A 569 15.59 -2.12 15.07
CA VAL A 569 15.40 -1.96 13.63
C VAL A 569 14.33 -0.89 13.41
N PRO A 570 14.72 0.31 12.95
CA PRO A 570 13.78 1.41 12.77
C PRO A 570 12.79 1.10 11.65
N GLY A 571 11.57 1.67 11.76
CA GLY A 571 10.54 1.58 10.76
C GLY A 571 9.44 0.56 11.07
N ASN A 572 8.44 0.53 10.19
CA ASN A 572 7.26 -0.31 10.33
C ASN A 572 7.44 -1.65 9.62
N LEU A 573 7.61 -2.71 10.40
CA LEU A 573 7.72 -4.09 9.94
C LEU A 573 6.47 -4.90 10.34
N THR A 574 5.31 -4.33 10.04
CA THR A 574 4.01 -4.89 10.44
C THR A 574 3.12 -5.08 9.21
N ALA A 575 2.45 -6.23 9.12
CA ALA A 575 1.32 -6.46 8.23
C ALA A 575 0.02 -6.36 9.04
N ALA A 576 -1.06 -5.93 8.44
CA ALA A 576 -2.37 -5.92 9.06
C ALA A 576 -3.26 -7.03 8.50
N LEU A 577 -3.81 -7.88 9.37
CA LEU A 577 -4.91 -8.76 9.03
C LEU A 577 -6.24 -8.05 9.34
N ARG A 578 -7.17 -8.11 8.41
CA ARG A 578 -8.55 -7.70 8.67
C ARG A 578 -9.33 -8.89 9.19
N LEU A 579 -9.93 -8.77 10.36
CA LEU A 579 -10.81 -9.76 10.96
C LEU A 579 -12.20 -9.16 11.18
N ASP A 580 -13.21 -9.93 10.84
CA ASP A 580 -14.59 -9.57 11.09
C ASP A 580 -15.00 -10.20 12.43
N VAL A 581 -15.15 -9.36 13.47
CA VAL A 581 -15.46 -9.75 14.84
C VAL A 581 -16.97 -9.67 15.05
N PRO A 582 -17.65 -10.75 15.43
CA PRO A 582 -19.08 -10.71 15.74
C PRO A 582 -19.39 -9.78 16.91
N VAL A 583 -20.39 -8.90 16.75
CA VAL A 583 -20.84 -7.94 17.80
C VAL A 583 -22.32 -8.08 18.16
N GLY A 584 -23.03 -9.05 17.59
CA GLY A 584 -24.42 -9.35 17.96
C GLY A 584 -24.54 -10.09 19.29
N ALA A 585 -25.77 -10.22 19.79
CA ALA A 585 -26.04 -11.00 20.98
C ALA A 585 -25.69 -12.48 20.72
N MET A 586 -24.72 -13.01 21.44
CA MET A 586 -24.29 -14.41 21.34
C MET A 586 -23.52 -14.81 22.60
N PRO A 587 -23.51 -16.12 22.94
CA PRO A 587 -22.67 -16.63 24.03
C PRO A 587 -21.19 -16.34 23.82
N VAL A 588 -20.46 -15.93 24.86
CA VAL A 588 -19.04 -15.55 24.80
C VAL A 588 -18.18 -16.67 24.21
N ARG A 589 -18.48 -17.93 24.54
CA ARG A 589 -17.76 -19.10 23.96
C ARG A 589 -17.95 -19.22 22.46
N ALA A 590 -19.18 -18.99 21.97
CA ALA A 590 -19.48 -18.99 20.54
C ALA A 590 -18.75 -17.85 19.80
N ARG A 591 -18.70 -16.67 20.41
CA ARG A 591 -17.94 -15.52 19.89
C ARG A 591 -16.45 -15.85 19.78
N LEU A 592 -15.85 -16.43 20.83
CA LEU A 592 -14.45 -16.82 20.81
C LEU A 592 -14.17 -17.88 19.73
N ALA A 593 -15.02 -18.88 19.59
CA ALA A 593 -14.88 -19.90 18.55
C ALA A 593 -14.98 -19.30 17.13
N ALA A 594 -15.92 -18.38 16.90
CA ALA A 594 -16.07 -17.69 15.62
C ALA A 594 -14.85 -16.84 15.27
N VAL A 595 -14.34 -16.06 16.24
CA VAL A 595 -13.13 -15.24 16.10
C VAL A 595 -11.91 -16.11 15.81
N HIS A 596 -11.70 -17.18 16.60
CA HIS A 596 -10.59 -18.11 16.40
C HIS A 596 -10.62 -18.76 15.02
N GLY A 597 -11.77 -19.29 14.60
CA GLY A 597 -11.94 -19.89 13.28
C GLY A 597 -11.66 -18.89 12.14
N ALA A 598 -12.14 -17.65 12.25
CA ALA A 598 -11.85 -16.61 11.29
C ALA A 598 -10.36 -16.24 11.26
N ALA A 599 -9.72 -16.12 12.42
CA ALA A 599 -8.30 -15.81 12.54
C ALA A 599 -7.42 -16.91 11.92
N GLU A 600 -7.73 -18.19 12.17
CA GLU A 600 -6.98 -19.31 11.60
C GLU A 600 -7.10 -19.38 10.07
N ARG A 601 -8.32 -19.25 9.54
CA ARG A 601 -8.51 -19.19 8.07
C ARG A 601 -7.69 -18.06 7.44
N ARG A 602 -7.64 -16.90 8.08
CA ARG A 602 -6.90 -15.74 7.54
C ARG A 602 -5.39 -15.85 7.71
N ARG A 603 -4.91 -16.47 8.78
CA ARG A 603 -3.47 -16.73 8.98
C ARG A 603 -2.92 -17.74 7.96
N ARG A 604 -3.70 -18.78 7.64
CA ARG A 604 -3.34 -19.79 6.63
C ARG A 604 -3.43 -19.26 5.19
N SER A 605 -4.13 -18.15 4.99
CA SER A 605 -4.23 -17.51 3.69
C SER A 605 -3.00 -16.65 3.38
N GLY A 606 -2.74 -16.39 2.10
CA GLY A 606 -1.66 -15.49 1.63
C GLY A 606 -1.86 -14.00 1.94
N ARG A 607 -2.83 -13.63 2.81
CA ARG A 607 -3.19 -12.21 3.06
C ARG A 607 -2.10 -11.40 3.76
N ALA A 608 -1.32 -11.98 4.66
CA ALA A 608 -0.25 -11.25 5.35
C ALA A 608 0.89 -10.83 4.39
N PRO A 609 1.49 -11.73 3.58
CA PRO A 609 2.45 -11.32 2.56
C PRO A 609 1.83 -10.41 1.49
N ALA A 610 0.54 -10.60 1.16
CA ALA A 610 -0.20 -9.76 0.24
C ALA A 610 -0.40 -8.33 0.76
N SER A 611 -0.72 -8.15 2.05
CA SER A 611 -0.81 -6.84 2.69
C SER A 611 0.53 -6.08 2.60
N THR A 612 1.64 -6.77 2.82
CA THR A 612 2.98 -6.20 2.66
C THR A 612 3.27 -5.80 1.21
N ALA A 613 2.87 -6.64 0.25
CA ALA A 613 3.02 -6.36 -1.17
C ALA A 613 2.15 -5.16 -1.59
N ALA A 614 0.91 -5.06 -1.10
CA ALA A 614 0.03 -3.93 -1.33
C ALA A 614 0.63 -2.61 -0.79
N MET A 615 1.21 -2.63 0.42
CA MET A 615 1.91 -1.46 0.98
C MET A 615 3.11 -1.04 0.14
N ARG A 616 3.90 -2.00 -0.36
CA ARG A 616 5.02 -1.72 -1.27
C ARG A 616 4.55 -1.14 -2.60
N LEU A 617 3.46 -1.68 -3.14
CA LEU A 617 2.85 -1.21 -4.39
C LEU A 617 2.30 0.21 -4.23
N MET A 618 1.56 0.50 -3.16
CA MET A 618 1.14 1.87 -2.83
C MET A 618 2.35 2.80 -2.70
N GLY A 619 3.42 2.33 -2.08
CA GLY A 619 4.67 3.07 -1.99
C GLY A 619 5.38 3.27 -3.33
N ALA A 620 5.10 2.51 -4.38
CA ALA A 620 5.62 2.74 -5.71
C ALA A 620 4.90 3.87 -6.45
N LEU A 621 3.71 4.27 -5.99
CA LEU A 621 2.94 5.36 -6.56
C LEU A 621 3.64 6.72 -6.40
N PRO A 622 3.37 7.69 -7.30
CA PRO A 622 3.69 9.09 -7.05
C PRO A 622 3.14 9.57 -5.70
N PRO A 623 3.83 10.48 -5.00
CA PRO A 623 3.46 10.87 -3.64
C PRO A 623 2.00 11.31 -3.45
N PRO A 624 1.36 12.09 -4.36
CA PRO A 624 -0.05 12.46 -4.21
C PRO A 624 -1.00 11.26 -4.29
N LEU A 625 -0.70 10.29 -5.16
CA LEU A 625 -1.50 9.07 -5.30
C LEU A 625 -1.29 8.14 -4.10
N HIS A 626 -0.05 8.02 -3.60
CA HIS A 626 0.23 7.30 -2.36
C HIS A 626 -0.53 7.91 -1.18
N ALA A 627 -0.51 9.24 -1.04
CA ALA A 627 -1.22 9.94 0.02
C ALA A 627 -2.76 9.72 -0.07
N ARG A 628 -3.31 9.75 -1.29
CA ARG A 628 -4.74 9.50 -1.52
C ARG A 628 -5.12 8.04 -1.19
N ALA A 629 -4.33 7.08 -1.64
CA ALA A 629 -4.52 5.67 -1.33
C ALA A 629 -4.43 5.40 0.17
N ALA A 630 -3.42 5.93 0.84
CA ALA A 630 -3.23 5.81 2.27
C ALA A 630 -4.45 6.35 3.06
N ARG A 631 -4.88 7.58 2.76
CA ARG A 631 -6.06 8.18 3.42
C ARG A 631 -7.33 7.39 3.18
N ARG A 632 -7.50 6.80 2.00
CA ARG A 632 -8.69 6.00 1.69
C ARG A 632 -8.70 4.66 2.41
N THR A 633 -7.55 3.99 2.50
CA THR A 633 -7.43 2.73 3.24
C THR A 633 -7.48 2.91 4.76
N TYR A 634 -7.31 4.14 5.26
CA TYR A 634 -7.38 4.47 6.69
C TYR A 634 -8.70 5.14 7.10
N ARG A 635 -9.81 4.84 6.40
CA ARG A 635 -11.14 5.36 6.74
C ARG A 635 -11.94 4.36 7.58
N ALA A 636 -12.89 4.87 8.36
CA ALA A 636 -13.79 4.06 9.19
C ALA A 636 -14.58 2.99 8.39
N GLY A 637 -14.87 3.23 7.11
CA GLY A 637 -15.48 2.23 6.21
C GLY A 637 -14.56 1.08 5.83
N PHE A 638 -13.26 1.18 6.07
CA PHE A 638 -12.30 0.11 5.78
C PHE A 638 -12.04 -0.79 6.99
N PHE A 639 -11.99 -0.22 8.18
CA PHE A 639 -12.00 -0.94 9.48
C PHE A 639 -12.57 -0.03 10.57
N GLY A 640 -13.33 -0.62 11.51
CA GLY A 640 -13.97 0.09 12.63
C GLY A 640 -13.08 0.19 13.87
N GLY A 641 -11.94 -0.50 13.89
CA GLY A 641 -11.01 -0.48 15.01
C GLY A 641 -9.70 -1.21 14.71
N ILE A 642 -8.71 -0.99 15.57
CA ILE A 642 -7.43 -1.68 15.54
C ILE A 642 -7.27 -2.40 16.88
N VAL A 643 -6.99 -3.70 16.85
CA VAL A 643 -6.67 -4.49 18.06
C VAL A 643 -5.26 -5.03 17.91
N SER A 644 -4.34 -4.49 18.69
CA SER A 644 -2.94 -4.92 18.73
C SER A 644 -2.67 -5.69 20.01
N ASN A 645 -1.97 -6.82 19.89
CA ASN A 645 -1.45 -7.55 21.02
C ASN A 645 0.08 -7.54 20.94
N MET A 646 0.71 -6.84 21.87
CA MET A 646 2.17 -6.78 21.98
C MET A 646 2.61 -7.45 23.27
N PRO A 647 3.62 -8.32 23.23
CA PRO A 647 4.28 -8.76 24.45
C PRO A 647 4.97 -7.56 25.11
N GLY A 648 4.83 -7.44 26.42
CA GLY A 648 5.64 -6.51 27.21
C GLY A 648 7.12 -6.89 27.17
N PRO A 649 8.01 -6.00 27.63
CA PRO A 649 9.43 -6.34 27.78
C PRO A 649 9.57 -7.55 28.71
N PRO A 650 10.45 -8.51 28.37
CA PRO A 650 10.60 -9.75 29.15
C PRO A 650 11.27 -9.51 30.51
N LEU A 651 11.93 -8.40 30.67
CA LEU A 651 12.63 -7.97 31.89
C LEU A 651 12.11 -6.62 32.37
N PRO A 652 12.14 -6.33 33.68
CA PRO A 652 11.89 -4.99 34.18
C PRO A 652 12.85 -3.97 33.53
N MET A 653 12.31 -2.86 33.09
CA MET A 653 13.11 -1.74 32.58
C MET A 653 13.33 -0.75 33.73
N SER A 654 14.56 -0.31 33.95
CA SER A 654 14.92 0.71 34.94
C SER A 654 15.40 1.98 34.25
N LEU A 655 15.02 3.13 34.79
CA LEU A 655 15.67 4.40 34.58
C LEU A 655 16.74 4.52 35.66
N ALA A 656 17.96 4.07 35.35
CA ALA A 656 19.08 4.08 36.29
C ALA A 656 19.50 5.48 36.74
#